data_ccce7b5ea3c1b72e9c9f1c99aedb78d0
#
_entry.id   ccce7b5ea3c1b72e9c9f1c99aedb78d0
#
_cell.length_a   1.000
_cell.length_b   1.000
_cell.length_c   1.000
_cell.angle_alpha   90.00
_cell.angle_beta   90.00
_cell.angle_gamma   90.00
#
_symmetry.space_group_name_H-M   'P 1'
#
loop_
_entity.id
_entity.type
_entity.pdbx_description
1 polymer ?
#
loop_
_entity_poly.entity_id
_entity_poly.type
_entity_poly.pdbx_seq_one_letter_code
_entity_poly.pdbx_strand_id
1 'polypeptide(L)'
;VSLPESVITEPAIESIKAKPLRLSGSQPFTQQPGVYIMIGERTNVAGSPKFAQLIKQGKYEEAVSIARQQVENGANVLDVCMDEGMIDGVTAMTRFLQSLASEPEVAKVPIMIDSSKWEVIEAGLKCLQGKGIVNSISLKEGEERFCRNAATILKYGAAAVVMAFDEQGQAANYDDKIRVCERAYRILVDQVDFPPEDIIFDPNILTVATGMEEHNNYAVDYIQATRWIKANLPHAKVSGGVSNISFSFRGNNKVREAIHSAFLYHAIAAGMDMGIVNAGMLEVYEEIEPELRALVEDVLLNRRPDATERLVEYGETLKGASRSSTEKKTEEWRNGTVEERLAHALVKGIDTHIEADAEEARVKLGRPLLVIEGPLMAGMGVVGDLFGAGKMFLPQVVKSARVMKKAVAHLTPFMEAEKEARAAAGEAVKAQGKIVLATVKGDVHDIGKNIVGVVLACNNYEVIDMGVMVPCEKILERAKAENADLIGLSGLITPSLDEMVHVAREMERQGFKLPLLIGGATTSRAHTAVKIAPHYSEPVVHIVDASRAVPATTSLLSEQGKPAFVAQHRADYAAIRQAHSAPKLAVVSLAEARKRRTPIRWRAEDLPAPSFTGVRVLHDFPLATLREFIDWTPFFHTWELKGVYPRIFEHETQGSQARQLFTEANALLDVIIQKKLLTARGVYGLFPANAVGDDVEIYADEKRKEVIERFHFLRQQSNREGSEPCRSLADFIAPKETGLPDHIGGFAVTSGFGLKQLCDSYKAKHDDYNAIMAEALADRLAEAFAECLHKRVRNEWGYGSSEGLSNEDLIHEQYRGIRPAPGYPASPDHTEKAALWHWLDVRANTGIEITESFAMWPGSSVSGLYFAHPESRYFSLGKIDRDQVADYAQRKDMGVSEVERWLGQNLNYDPAG
;
A
#
# COMPACT_ATOMS: atom_id res chain seq x y z
N VAL A 1 -42.35 27.19 -15.92
CA VAL A 1 -43.57 26.39 -15.84
C VAL A 1 -43.30 25.28 -14.82
N SER A 2 -44.00 25.40 -13.67
CA SER A 2 -43.88 24.45 -12.56
C SER A 2 -44.47 23.11 -12.96
N LEU A 3 -43.68 22.02 -12.79
CA LEU A 3 -44.13 20.66 -12.86
C LEU A 3 -44.85 20.28 -11.55
N PRO A 4 -45.94 19.52 -11.58
CA PRO A 4 -46.70 19.12 -10.40
C PRO A 4 -45.97 18.01 -9.63
N GLU A 5 -45.91 18.14 -8.32
CA GLU A 5 -45.55 17.05 -7.37
C GLU A 5 -46.64 15.97 -7.46
N SER A 6 -46.37 14.86 -8.12
CA SER A 6 -47.12 13.61 -7.98
C SER A 6 -46.45 12.76 -6.93
N VAL A 7 -47.11 12.59 -5.80
CA VAL A 7 -46.85 11.64 -4.76
C VAL A 7 -46.80 10.22 -5.37
N ILE A 8 -45.60 9.68 -5.52
CA ILE A 8 -45.42 8.24 -5.80
C ILE A 8 -45.26 7.56 -4.44
N THR A 9 -46.31 6.91 -4.00
CA THR A 9 -46.28 5.92 -2.92
C THR A 9 -45.36 4.77 -3.34
N GLU A 10 -44.22 4.64 -2.68
CA GLU A 10 -43.34 3.49 -2.84
C GLU A 10 -44.09 2.20 -2.48
N PRO A 11 -44.09 1.16 -3.34
CA PRO A 11 -44.40 -0.17 -2.88
C PRO A 11 -43.26 -0.66 -2.00
N ALA A 12 -43.57 -1.16 -0.81
CA ALA A 12 -42.60 -1.82 0.07
C ALA A 12 -42.09 -3.07 -0.64
N ILE A 13 -40.96 -2.92 -1.33
CA ILE A 13 -40.18 -4.05 -1.83
C ILE A 13 -39.44 -4.60 -0.62
N GLU A 14 -39.79 -5.78 -0.14
CA GLU A 14 -38.93 -6.58 0.74
C GLU A 14 -37.55 -6.61 0.09
N SER A 15 -36.57 -6.00 0.71
CA SER A 15 -35.19 -5.90 0.18
C SER A 15 -34.61 -7.31 0.11
N ILE A 16 -34.69 -7.95 -1.06
CA ILE A 16 -33.86 -9.11 -1.39
C ILE A 16 -32.40 -8.60 -1.22
N LYS A 17 -31.70 -9.05 -0.20
CA LYS A 17 -30.30 -8.68 0.01
C LYS A 17 -29.52 -9.04 -1.25
N ALA A 18 -29.05 -8.04 -2.00
CA ALA A 18 -28.32 -8.24 -3.23
C ALA A 18 -27.07 -9.10 -2.92
N LYS A 19 -26.87 -10.18 -3.68
CA LYS A 19 -25.68 -10.99 -3.54
C LYS A 19 -24.46 -10.17 -3.98
N PRO A 20 -23.37 -10.13 -3.17
CA PRO A 20 -22.16 -9.40 -3.54
C PRO A 20 -21.42 -10.12 -4.67
N LEU A 21 -20.78 -9.34 -5.54
CA LEU A 21 -19.77 -9.86 -6.47
C LEU A 21 -18.55 -10.31 -5.65
N ARG A 22 -18.10 -11.54 -5.91
CA ARG A 22 -16.91 -12.13 -5.29
C ARG A 22 -15.88 -12.40 -6.37
N LEU A 23 -14.71 -11.83 -6.21
CA LEU A 23 -13.56 -12.00 -7.09
C LEU A 23 -12.35 -12.43 -6.27
N SER A 24 -11.27 -12.80 -6.92
CA SER A 24 -9.99 -13.02 -6.24
C SER A 24 -8.82 -12.90 -7.21
N GLY A 25 -7.73 -12.33 -6.70
CA GLY A 25 -6.39 -12.64 -7.15
C GLY A 25 -5.84 -13.74 -6.23
N SER A 26 -4.63 -13.58 -5.69
CA SER A 26 -4.11 -14.42 -4.61
C SER A 26 -4.82 -14.15 -3.27
N GLN A 27 -5.56 -13.04 -3.16
CA GLN A 27 -6.39 -12.70 -2.01
C GLN A 27 -7.87 -12.59 -2.45
N PRO A 28 -8.82 -12.97 -1.57
CA PRO A 28 -10.24 -12.81 -1.88
C PRO A 28 -10.63 -11.33 -1.90
N PHE A 29 -11.48 -10.98 -2.85
CA PHE A 29 -12.10 -9.67 -2.97
C PHE A 29 -13.61 -9.83 -2.98
N THR A 30 -14.32 -9.17 -2.07
CA THR A 30 -15.79 -9.17 -2.02
C THR A 30 -16.28 -7.73 -2.06
N GLN A 31 -17.12 -7.42 -3.04
CA GLN A 31 -17.75 -6.11 -3.15
C GLN A 31 -18.56 -5.79 -1.90
N GLN A 32 -18.25 -4.68 -1.26
CA GLN A 32 -19.05 -4.19 -0.15
C GLN A 32 -20.26 -3.40 -0.70
N PRO A 33 -21.44 -3.48 -0.07
CA PRO A 33 -22.59 -2.69 -0.49
C PRO A 33 -22.27 -1.18 -0.52
N GLY A 34 -22.58 -0.53 -1.63
CA GLY A 34 -22.35 0.91 -1.82
C GLY A 34 -20.89 1.32 -2.08
N VAL A 35 -19.95 0.36 -2.18
CA VAL A 35 -18.55 0.64 -2.52
C VAL A 35 -18.35 0.44 -4.02
N TYR A 36 -17.90 1.51 -4.68
CA TYR A 36 -17.53 1.52 -6.09
C TYR A 36 -16.20 0.80 -6.31
N ILE A 37 -16.10 -0.03 -7.35
CA ILE A 37 -14.91 -0.79 -7.71
C ILE A 37 -14.17 -0.06 -8.84
N MET A 38 -12.93 0.36 -8.58
CA MET A 38 -12.08 0.98 -9.57
C MET A 38 -11.28 -0.07 -10.34
N ILE A 39 -11.44 -0.07 -11.67
CA ILE A 39 -10.70 -0.96 -12.58
C ILE A 39 -9.64 -0.12 -13.30
N GLY A 40 -8.37 -0.47 -13.10
CA GLY A 40 -7.24 0.24 -13.69
C GLY A 40 -7.06 -0.07 -15.17
N GLU A 41 -7.02 0.97 -16.04
CA GLU A 41 -6.99 0.86 -17.52
C GLU A 41 -5.59 0.94 -18.16
N ARG A 42 -4.50 1.08 -17.38
CA ARG A 42 -3.18 1.39 -17.93
C ARG A 42 -2.40 0.16 -18.43
N THR A 43 -2.85 -1.04 -18.13
CA THR A 43 -2.34 -2.31 -18.64
C THR A 43 -3.04 -2.77 -19.92
N ASN A 44 -3.52 -1.80 -20.70
CA ASN A 44 -4.18 -1.97 -21.99
C ASN A 44 -3.32 -1.35 -23.09
N VAL A 45 -2.90 -2.15 -24.10
CA VAL A 45 -2.02 -1.71 -25.19
C VAL A 45 -2.65 -0.65 -26.08
N ALA A 46 -3.97 -0.62 -26.19
CA ALA A 46 -4.68 0.42 -26.96
C ALA A 46 -4.78 1.75 -26.19
N GLY A 47 -4.88 1.70 -24.85
CA GLY A 47 -5.06 2.87 -23.99
C GLY A 47 -3.77 3.44 -23.43
N SER A 48 -2.64 2.70 -23.46
CA SER A 48 -1.37 3.08 -22.83
C SER A 48 -0.18 2.92 -23.79
N PRO A 49 0.27 3.99 -24.46
CA PRO A 49 1.42 3.93 -25.39
C PRO A 49 2.70 3.38 -24.76
N LYS A 50 2.98 3.74 -23.49
CA LYS A 50 4.15 3.23 -22.75
C LYS A 50 4.04 1.70 -22.56
N PHE A 51 2.87 1.21 -22.14
CA PHE A 51 2.64 -0.22 -21.95
C PHE A 51 2.76 -0.98 -23.29
N ALA A 52 2.12 -0.46 -24.35
CA ALA A 52 2.21 -1.05 -25.69
C ALA A 52 3.66 -1.17 -26.18
N GLN A 53 4.49 -0.15 -25.95
CA GLN A 53 5.90 -0.16 -26.33
C GLN A 53 6.69 -1.26 -25.59
N LEU A 54 6.47 -1.40 -24.28
CA LEU A 54 7.14 -2.43 -23.47
C LEU A 54 6.75 -3.84 -23.92
N ILE A 55 5.48 -4.09 -24.17
CA ILE A 55 4.99 -5.39 -24.66
C ILE A 55 5.58 -5.71 -26.04
N LYS A 56 5.60 -4.75 -26.99
CA LYS A 56 6.22 -4.91 -28.31
C LYS A 56 7.73 -5.22 -28.26
N GLN A 57 8.41 -4.67 -27.26
CA GLN A 57 9.83 -4.93 -27.02
C GLN A 57 10.11 -6.23 -26.25
N GLY A 58 9.07 -6.94 -25.80
CA GLY A 58 9.19 -8.15 -24.97
C GLY A 58 9.64 -7.89 -23.54
N LYS A 59 9.55 -6.64 -23.05
CA LYS A 59 9.98 -6.20 -21.73
C LYS A 59 8.85 -6.36 -20.69
N TYR A 60 8.45 -7.60 -20.44
CA TYR A 60 7.32 -7.91 -19.56
C TYR A 60 7.57 -7.54 -18.11
N GLU A 61 8.80 -7.68 -17.61
CA GLU A 61 9.17 -7.31 -16.23
C GLU A 61 9.02 -5.79 -16.00
N GLU A 62 9.42 -4.96 -16.97
CA GLU A 62 9.20 -3.51 -16.92
C GLU A 62 7.71 -3.17 -17.04
N ALA A 63 6.94 -3.91 -17.83
CA ALA A 63 5.50 -3.73 -17.99
C ALA A 63 4.73 -4.02 -16.69
N VAL A 64 5.20 -4.95 -15.84
CA VAL A 64 4.64 -5.24 -14.50
C VAL A 64 4.67 -4.01 -13.59
N SER A 65 5.67 -3.13 -13.74
CA SER A 65 5.73 -1.89 -12.96
C SER A 65 4.50 -0.99 -13.18
N ILE A 66 3.92 -1.01 -14.40
CA ILE A 66 2.70 -0.26 -14.72
C ILE A 66 1.47 -0.87 -14.01
N ALA A 67 1.42 -2.21 -13.90
CA ALA A 67 0.38 -2.89 -13.14
C ALA A 67 0.49 -2.57 -11.64
N ARG A 68 1.70 -2.67 -11.09
CA ARG A 68 1.98 -2.31 -9.68
C ARG A 68 1.55 -0.88 -9.38
N GLN A 69 1.90 0.07 -10.23
CA GLN A 69 1.56 1.48 -10.08
C GLN A 69 0.03 1.72 -10.03
N GLN A 70 -0.77 0.95 -10.78
CA GLN A 70 -2.22 1.04 -10.73
C GLN A 70 -2.78 0.52 -9.40
N VAL A 71 -2.24 -0.58 -8.88
CA VAL A 71 -2.65 -1.14 -7.58
C VAL A 71 -2.29 -0.18 -6.44
N GLU A 72 -1.09 0.40 -6.48
CA GLU A 72 -0.65 1.44 -5.54
C GLU A 72 -1.54 2.68 -5.58
N ASN A 73 -2.04 3.05 -6.76
CA ASN A 73 -2.98 4.16 -6.95
C ASN A 73 -4.45 3.79 -6.61
N GLY A 74 -4.69 2.63 -6.05
CA GLY A 74 -6.00 2.25 -5.52
C GLY A 74 -6.89 1.45 -6.47
N ALA A 75 -6.39 0.96 -7.61
CA ALA A 75 -7.14 0.05 -8.46
C ALA A 75 -7.48 -1.24 -7.68
N ASN A 76 -8.77 -1.59 -7.67
CA ASN A 76 -9.26 -2.80 -7.03
C ASN A 76 -9.18 -4.02 -7.95
N VAL A 77 -9.19 -3.80 -9.27
CA VAL A 77 -9.10 -4.77 -10.35
C VAL A 77 -8.18 -4.19 -11.41
N LEU A 78 -7.42 -5.02 -12.10
CA LEU A 78 -6.58 -4.60 -13.25
C LEU A 78 -7.17 -5.10 -14.56
N ASP A 79 -7.43 -4.18 -15.49
CA ASP A 79 -7.78 -4.49 -16.88
C ASP A 79 -6.52 -4.76 -17.69
N VAL A 80 -6.46 -5.94 -18.32
CA VAL A 80 -5.31 -6.37 -19.13
C VAL A 80 -5.77 -6.64 -20.55
N CYS A 81 -5.29 -5.83 -21.51
CA CYS A 81 -5.60 -5.96 -22.92
C CYS A 81 -4.32 -6.00 -23.78
N MET A 82 -4.27 -6.98 -24.71
CA MET A 82 -3.16 -7.19 -25.64
C MET A 82 -3.60 -7.02 -27.12
N ASP A 83 -4.75 -6.40 -27.36
CA ASP A 83 -5.33 -6.24 -28.69
C ASP A 83 -4.65 -5.12 -29.47
N GLU A 84 -3.60 -5.50 -30.22
CA GLU A 84 -2.86 -4.63 -31.12
C GLU A 84 -2.33 -5.45 -32.31
N GLY A 85 -2.42 -4.87 -33.51
CA GLY A 85 -2.14 -5.59 -34.75
C GLY A 85 -0.73 -6.17 -34.96
N MET A 86 0.25 -5.63 -34.22
CA MET A 86 1.66 -6.05 -34.26
C MET A 86 2.07 -6.95 -33.08
N ILE A 87 1.12 -7.36 -32.26
CA ILE A 87 1.34 -8.21 -31.07
C ILE A 87 0.64 -9.55 -31.26
N ASP A 88 1.34 -10.66 -31.02
CA ASP A 88 0.70 -11.96 -30.81
C ASP A 88 -0.02 -11.95 -29.47
N GLY A 89 -1.33 -11.66 -29.48
CA GLY A 89 -2.14 -11.47 -28.30
C GLY A 89 -2.15 -12.68 -27.37
N VAL A 90 -2.18 -13.92 -27.89
CA VAL A 90 -2.17 -15.15 -27.08
C VAL A 90 -0.86 -15.28 -26.30
N THR A 91 0.26 -15.15 -26.98
CA THR A 91 1.58 -15.23 -26.33
C THR A 91 1.81 -14.08 -25.37
N ALA A 92 1.44 -12.84 -25.74
CA ALA A 92 1.63 -11.66 -24.92
C ALA A 92 0.78 -11.71 -23.66
N MET A 93 -0.52 -12.07 -23.76
CA MET A 93 -1.43 -12.23 -22.63
C MET A 93 -0.90 -13.29 -21.66
N THR A 94 -0.52 -14.45 -22.16
CA THR A 94 0.01 -15.56 -21.36
C THR A 94 1.25 -15.12 -20.57
N ARG A 95 2.25 -14.55 -21.26
CA ARG A 95 3.50 -14.14 -20.61
C ARG A 95 3.31 -13.04 -19.60
N PHE A 96 2.50 -12.04 -19.93
CA PHE A 96 2.26 -10.92 -19.02
C PHE A 96 1.52 -11.36 -17.77
N LEU A 97 0.46 -12.18 -17.89
CA LEU A 97 -0.27 -12.71 -16.72
C LEU A 97 0.61 -13.61 -15.84
N GLN A 98 1.49 -14.42 -16.45
CA GLN A 98 2.47 -15.19 -15.68
C GLN A 98 3.46 -14.29 -14.93
N SER A 99 3.88 -13.17 -15.54
CA SER A 99 4.72 -12.18 -14.85
C SER A 99 3.98 -11.48 -13.71
N LEU A 100 2.69 -11.12 -13.89
CA LEU A 100 1.85 -10.56 -12.83
C LEU A 100 1.67 -11.53 -11.67
N ALA A 101 1.46 -12.83 -11.96
CA ALA A 101 1.27 -13.85 -10.94
C ALA A 101 2.51 -14.03 -10.03
N SER A 102 3.70 -13.69 -10.54
CA SER A 102 4.95 -13.74 -9.76
C SER A 102 5.22 -12.48 -8.92
N GLU A 103 4.39 -11.44 -9.04
CA GLU A 103 4.51 -10.17 -8.32
C GLU A 103 3.47 -10.09 -7.19
N PRO A 104 3.85 -10.31 -5.91
CA PRO A 104 2.88 -10.44 -4.81
C PRO A 104 1.96 -9.24 -4.64
N GLU A 105 2.48 -8.02 -4.83
CA GLU A 105 1.70 -6.79 -4.67
C GLU A 105 0.64 -6.61 -5.75
N VAL A 106 0.85 -7.17 -6.92
CA VAL A 106 -0.08 -7.13 -8.04
C VAL A 106 -0.98 -8.37 -8.06
N ALA A 107 -0.42 -9.53 -7.78
CA ALA A 107 -1.16 -10.80 -7.76
C ALA A 107 -2.32 -10.84 -6.75
N LYS A 108 -2.31 -9.97 -5.72
CA LYS A 108 -3.37 -9.90 -4.71
C LYS A 108 -4.71 -9.42 -5.26
N VAL A 109 -4.71 -8.58 -6.31
CA VAL A 109 -5.94 -8.05 -6.89
C VAL A 109 -6.47 -8.93 -8.02
N PRO A 110 -7.80 -9.00 -8.22
CA PRO A 110 -8.40 -9.70 -9.35
C PRO A 110 -7.98 -9.07 -10.68
N ILE A 111 -7.91 -9.90 -11.73
CA ILE A 111 -7.59 -9.47 -13.09
C ILE A 111 -8.85 -9.50 -13.95
N MET A 112 -9.06 -8.47 -14.76
CA MET A 112 -9.99 -8.43 -15.87
C MET A 112 -9.23 -8.71 -17.17
N ILE A 113 -9.62 -9.75 -17.89
CA ILE A 113 -9.04 -10.08 -19.18
C ILE A 113 -9.87 -9.40 -20.25
N ASP A 114 -9.27 -8.46 -20.98
CA ASP A 114 -9.90 -7.69 -22.02
C ASP A 114 -9.34 -8.09 -23.40
N SER A 115 -10.21 -8.57 -24.28
CA SER A 115 -9.87 -8.80 -25.67
C SER A 115 -11.10 -8.93 -26.56
N SER A 116 -10.97 -8.49 -27.83
CA SER A 116 -11.95 -8.73 -28.89
C SER A 116 -11.83 -10.14 -29.51
N LYS A 117 -10.75 -10.90 -29.17
CA LYS A 117 -10.45 -12.23 -29.72
C LYS A 117 -10.62 -13.30 -28.65
N TRP A 118 -11.49 -14.27 -28.96
CA TRP A 118 -11.82 -15.31 -27.99
C TRP A 118 -10.61 -16.17 -27.57
N GLU A 119 -9.71 -16.48 -28.49
CA GLU A 119 -8.49 -17.24 -28.21
C GLU A 119 -7.57 -16.53 -27.22
N VAL A 120 -7.54 -15.20 -27.21
CA VAL A 120 -6.76 -14.41 -26.24
C VAL A 120 -7.43 -14.44 -24.86
N ILE A 121 -8.79 -14.32 -24.82
CA ILE A 121 -9.55 -14.45 -23.57
C ILE A 121 -9.30 -15.82 -22.93
N GLU A 122 -9.42 -16.90 -23.70
CA GLU A 122 -9.25 -18.26 -23.19
C GLU A 122 -7.80 -18.54 -22.73
N ALA A 123 -6.81 -18.01 -23.45
CA ALA A 123 -5.41 -18.07 -23.03
C ALA A 123 -5.18 -17.35 -21.68
N GLY A 124 -5.80 -16.17 -21.52
CA GLY A 124 -5.77 -15.42 -20.29
C GLY A 124 -6.44 -16.16 -19.12
N LEU A 125 -7.65 -16.72 -19.34
CA LEU A 125 -8.38 -17.50 -18.32
C LEU A 125 -7.55 -18.68 -17.80
N LYS A 126 -6.76 -19.34 -18.64
CA LYS A 126 -5.85 -20.43 -18.25
C LYS A 126 -4.70 -19.98 -17.32
N CYS A 127 -4.39 -18.69 -17.31
CA CYS A 127 -3.31 -18.12 -16.50
C CYS A 127 -3.79 -17.54 -15.16
N LEU A 128 -5.10 -17.36 -14.95
CA LEU A 128 -5.61 -16.76 -13.72
C LEU A 128 -5.49 -17.70 -12.53
N GLN A 129 -5.05 -17.17 -11.39
CA GLN A 129 -4.93 -17.90 -10.13
C GLN A 129 -6.15 -17.73 -9.21
N GLY A 130 -7.17 -17.02 -9.64
CA GLY A 130 -8.33 -16.71 -8.86
C GLY A 130 -9.54 -16.47 -9.74
N LYS A 131 -10.60 -15.93 -9.16
CA LYS A 131 -11.81 -15.56 -9.90
C LYS A 131 -11.63 -14.17 -10.50
N GLY A 132 -11.33 -14.11 -11.79
CA GLY A 132 -11.22 -12.87 -12.56
C GLY A 132 -12.53 -12.46 -13.24
N ILE A 133 -12.41 -11.49 -14.14
CA ILE A 133 -13.49 -10.97 -14.98
C ILE A 133 -13.08 -11.13 -16.44
N VAL A 134 -14.01 -11.48 -17.30
CA VAL A 134 -13.83 -11.44 -18.78
C VAL A 134 -14.48 -10.17 -19.31
N ASN A 135 -13.76 -9.38 -20.05
CA ASN A 135 -14.23 -8.22 -20.80
C ASN A 135 -13.97 -8.45 -22.30
N SER A 136 -14.96 -8.74 -23.14
CA SER A 136 -16.39 -8.85 -22.86
C SER A 136 -17.03 -9.89 -23.78
N ILE A 137 -18.29 -10.21 -23.48
CA ILE A 137 -19.17 -10.96 -24.41
C ILE A 137 -20.37 -10.10 -24.81
N SER A 138 -20.97 -10.38 -25.94
CA SER A 138 -22.14 -9.66 -26.45
C SER A 138 -22.97 -10.52 -27.41
N LEU A 139 -24.18 -10.09 -27.69
CA LEU A 139 -25.08 -10.73 -28.67
C LEU A 139 -24.76 -10.33 -30.13
N LYS A 140 -23.70 -9.56 -30.39
CA LYS A 140 -23.31 -9.09 -31.73
C LYS A 140 -23.17 -10.21 -32.75
N GLU A 141 -22.62 -11.34 -32.34
CA GLU A 141 -22.35 -12.50 -33.20
C GLU A 141 -23.40 -13.61 -33.04
N GLY A 142 -24.58 -13.24 -32.48
CA GLY A 142 -25.70 -14.13 -32.28
C GLY A 142 -25.70 -14.89 -30.96
N GLU A 143 -26.85 -15.42 -30.60
CA GLU A 143 -27.16 -16.07 -29.32
C GLU A 143 -26.35 -17.35 -29.08
N GLU A 144 -26.17 -18.19 -30.13
CA GLU A 144 -25.43 -19.46 -29.98
C GLU A 144 -23.96 -19.24 -29.55
N ARG A 145 -23.28 -18.25 -30.14
CA ARG A 145 -21.91 -17.92 -29.79
C ARG A 145 -21.83 -17.27 -28.40
N PHE A 146 -22.81 -16.43 -28.09
CA PHE A 146 -22.93 -15.81 -26.78
C PHE A 146 -23.08 -16.85 -25.66
N CYS A 147 -24.00 -17.83 -25.81
CA CYS A 147 -24.18 -18.91 -24.85
C CYS A 147 -22.93 -19.79 -24.70
N ARG A 148 -22.26 -20.11 -25.83
CA ARG A 148 -21.03 -20.91 -25.82
C ARG A 148 -19.91 -20.23 -25.06
N ASN A 149 -19.68 -18.94 -25.31
CA ASN A 149 -18.67 -18.14 -24.63
C ASN A 149 -19.00 -18.02 -23.14
N ALA A 150 -20.25 -17.73 -22.78
CA ALA A 150 -20.70 -17.64 -21.40
C ALA A 150 -20.52 -18.96 -20.66
N ALA A 151 -20.89 -20.10 -21.27
CA ALA A 151 -20.68 -21.43 -20.69
C ALA A 151 -19.19 -21.76 -20.47
N THR A 152 -18.31 -21.25 -21.36
CA THR A 152 -16.87 -21.41 -21.17
C THR A 152 -16.35 -20.55 -20.03
N ILE A 153 -16.77 -19.29 -19.91
CA ILE A 153 -16.44 -18.40 -18.78
C ILE A 153 -16.87 -19.04 -17.46
N LEU A 154 -18.09 -19.59 -17.44
CA LEU A 154 -18.63 -20.28 -16.25
C LEU A 154 -17.77 -21.48 -15.83
N LYS A 155 -17.26 -22.27 -16.79
CA LYS A 155 -16.34 -23.40 -16.49
C LYS A 155 -15.05 -22.95 -15.85
N TYR A 156 -14.54 -21.76 -16.20
CA TYR A 156 -13.36 -21.17 -15.56
C TYR A 156 -13.69 -20.44 -14.24
N GLY A 157 -15.01 -20.32 -13.90
CA GLY A 157 -15.46 -19.69 -12.67
C GLY A 157 -15.31 -18.17 -12.67
N ALA A 158 -15.16 -17.52 -13.82
CA ALA A 158 -14.97 -16.07 -13.93
C ALA A 158 -16.33 -15.33 -14.01
N ALA A 159 -16.33 -14.05 -13.64
CA ALA A 159 -17.43 -13.13 -13.93
C ALA A 159 -17.30 -12.60 -15.38
N ALA A 160 -18.39 -12.07 -15.95
CA ALA A 160 -18.42 -11.61 -17.32
C ALA A 160 -18.97 -10.19 -17.44
N VAL A 161 -18.25 -9.32 -18.15
CA VAL A 161 -18.78 -8.08 -18.69
C VAL A 161 -19.61 -8.42 -19.94
N VAL A 162 -20.85 -7.96 -19.95
CA VAL A 162 -21.81 -8.12 -21.02
C VAL A 162 -22.09 -6.76 -21.64
N MET A 163 -21.55 -6.52 -22.82
CA MET A 163 -21.79 -5.27 -23.53
C MET A 163 -23.20 -5.22 -24.12
N ALA A 164 -23.83 -4.06 -24.04
CA ALA A 164 -25.11 -3.80 -24.71
C ALA A 164 -24.92 -3.65 -26.23
N PHE A 165 -24.64 -4.78 -26.88
CA PHE A 165 -24.40 -4.90 -28.30
C PHE A 165 -25.10 -6.16 -28.83
N ASP A 166 -25.96 -6.04 -29.81
CA ASP A 166 -26.64 -7.17 -30.44
C ASP A 166 -26.45 -7.20 -31.97
N GLU A 167 -27.20 -8.04 -32.66
CA GLU A 167 -27.13 -8.22 -34.11
C GLU A 167 -27.49 -6.94 -34.89
N GLN A 168 -28.19 -5.99 -34.21
CA GLN A 168 -28.57 -4.69 -34.81
C GLN A 168 -27.48 -3.63 -34.62
N GLY A 169 -26.50 -3.88 -33.74
CA GLY A 169 -25.41 -2.97 -33.47
C GLY A 169 -25.27 -2.58 -32.03
N GLN A 170 -24.49 -1.51 -31.77
CA GLN A 170 -24.25 -0.97 -30.46
C GLN A 170 -25.46 -0.18 -29.95
N ALA A 171 -25.99 -0.53 -28.79
CA ALA A 171 -27.08 0.19 -28.16
C ALA A 171 -26.62 1.61 -27.76
N ALA A 172 -27.18 2.63 -28.39
CA ALA A 172 -26.81 4.02 -28.16
C ALA A 172 -27.81 4.77 -27.25
N ASN A 173 -29.10 4.54 -27.42
CA ASN A 173 -30.16 5.18 -26.65
C ASN A 173 -30.67 4.29 -25.51
N TYR A 174 -31.47 4.88 -24.63
CA TYR A 174 -31.99 4.23 -23.43
C TYR A 174 -32.75 2.93 -23.74
N ASP A 175 -33.70 2.96 -24.70
CA ASP A 175 -34.56 1.82 -24.99
C ASP A 175 -33.77 0.62 -25.54
N ASP A 176 -32.81 0.86 -26.41
CA ASP A 176 -31.94 -0.19 -26.90
C ASP A 176 -31.02 -0.77 -25.80
N LYS A 177 -30.49 0.08 -24.92
CA LYS A 177 -29.65 -0.37 -23.80
C LYS A 177 -30.42 -1.34 -22.89
N ILE A 178 -31.62 -1.00 -22.46
CA ILE A 178 -32.44 -1.88 -21.60
C ILE A 178 -32.86 -3.14 -22.34
N ARG A 179 -33.30 -3.05 -23.58
CA ARG A 179 -33.73 -4.19 -24.42
C ARG A 179 -32.62 -5.24 -24.55
N VAL A 180 -31.41 -4.80 -24.90
CA VAL A 180 -30.26 -5.71 -25.07
C VAL A 180 -29.84 -6.32 -23.74
N CYS A 181 -29.74 -5.52 -22.69
CA CYS A 181 -29.34 -6.01 -21.35
C CYS A 181 -30.38 -6.99 -20.79
N GLU A 182 -31.66 -6.73 -20.92
CA GLU A 182 -32.74 -7.64 -20.49
C GLU A 182 -32.69 -8.97 -21.25
N ARG A 183 -32.55 -8.93 -22.58
CA ARG A 183 -32.40 -10.13 -23.40
C ARG A 183 -31.17 -10.96 -23.00
N ALA A 184 -30.02 -10.30 -22.86
CA ALA A 184 -28.79 -10.98 -22.46
C ALA A 184 -28.91 -11.59 -21.06
N TYR A 185 -29.53 -10.88 -20.10
CA TYR A 185 -29.75 -11.39 -18.75
C TYR A 185 -30.54 -12.67 -18.75
N ARG A 186 -31.70 -12.69 -19.46
CA ARG A 186 -32.57 -13.88 -19.57
C ARG A 186 -31.82 -15.06 -20.17
N ILE A 187 -31.10 -14.85 -21.27
CA ILE A 187 -30.31 -15.91 -21.90
C ILE A 187 -29.27 -16.48 -20.91
N LEU A 188 -28.53 -15.63 -20.22
CA LEU A 188 -27.50 -16.07 -19.29
C LEU A 188 -28.04 -16.84 -18.09
N VAL A 189 -29.14 -16.33 -17.48
CA VAL A 189 -29.74 -16.95 -16.30
C VAL A 189 -30.56 -18.17 -16.65
N ASP A 190 -31.41 -18.10 -17.68
CA ASP A 190 -32.40 -19.13 -17.98
C ASP A 190 -31.85 -20.29 -18.83
N GLN A 191 -30.83 -20.01 -19.69
CA GLN A 191 -30.31 -21.00 -20.63
C GLN A 191 -28.87 -21.48 -20.27
N VAL A 192 -28.04 -20.62 -19.69
CA VAL A 192 -26.65 -20.94 -19.35
C VAL A 192 -26.46 -21.28 -17.87
N ASP A 193 -27.41 -20.96 -17.02
CA ASP A 193 -27.36 -21.07 -15.56
C ASP A 193 -26.20 -20.24 -14.98
N PHE A 194 -25.94 -19.06 -15.58
CA PHE A 194 -24.88 -18.17 -15.17
C PHE A 194 -25.28 -17.42 -13.88
N PRO A 195 -24.43 -17.37 -12.83
CA PRO A 195 -24.76 -16.68 -11.58
C PRO A 195 -25.08 -15.20 -11.83
N PRO A 196 -26.27 -14.70 -11.44
CA PRO A 196 -26.66 -13.31 -11.71
C PRO A 196 -25.72 -12.27 -11.09
N GLU A 197 -25.11 -12.60 -9.93
CA GLU A 197 -24.13 -11.75 -9.26
C GLU A 197 -22.78 -11.61 -9.99
N ASP A 198 -22.52 -12.48 -10.97
CA ASP A 198 -21.32 -12.49 -11.80
C ASP A 198 -21.55 -11.86 -13.18
N ILE A 199 -22.78 -11.44 -13.48
CA ILE A 199 -23.14 -10.70 -14.69
C ILE A 199 -22.88 -9.20 -14.47
N ILE A 200 -22.01 -8.61 -15.30
CA ILE A 200 -21.63 -7.21 -15.22
C ILE A 200 -22.03 -6.54 -16.54
N PHE A 201 -23.09 -5.75 -16.56
CA PHE A 201 -23.52 -5.05 -17.76
C PHE A 201 -22.65 -3.81 -18.04
N ASP A 202 -22.21 -3.66 -19.29
CA ASP A 202 -21.72 -2.39 -19.85
C ASP A 202 -22.76 -1.88 -20.85
N PRO A 203 -23.63 -0.95 -20.42
CA PRO A 203 -24.63 -0.37 -21.32
C PRO A 203 -24.05 0.71 -22.26
N ASN A 204 -22.74 0.67 -22.54
CA ASN A 204 -21.97 1.52 -23.42
C ASN A 204 -21.92 3.00 -23.00
N ILE A 205 -20.78 3.42 -22.44
CA ILE A 205 -20.48 4.84 -22.23
C ILE A 205 -20.01 5.42 -23.57
N LEU A 206 -20.78 6.35 -24.12
CA LEU A 206 -20.52 7.01 -25.39
C LEU A 206 -20.08 8.45 -25.18
N THR A 207 -19.33 8.99 -26.15
CA THR A 207 -18.75 10.34 -26.07
C THR A 207 -19.83 11.41 -26.14
N VAL A 208 -19.80 12.36 -25.17
CA VAL A 208 -20.67 13.55 -25.17
C VAL A 208 -19.93 14.77 -25.76
N ALA A 209 -20.65 15.88 -25.94
CA ALA A 209 -20.12 17.15 -26.45
C ALA A 209 -19.40 17.00 -27.80
N THR A 210 -19.96 16.24 -28.71
CA THR A 210 -19.42 16.02 -30.06
C THR A 210 -19.86 17.08 -31.07
N GLY A 211 -20.83 17.94 -30.68
CA GLY A 211 -21.48 18.88 -31.56
C GLY A 211 -22.63 18.29 -32.41
N MET A 212 -22.94 17.00 -32.25
CA MET A 212 -24.09 16.33 -32.88
C MET A 212 -25.23 16.22 -31.90
N GLU A 213 -26.42 16.68 -32.27
CA GLU A 213 -27.59 16.75 -31.40
C GLU A 213 -28.04 15.36 -30.89
N GLU A 214 -27.91 14.33 -31.72
CA GLU A 214 -28.21 12.92 -31.40
C GLU A 214 -27.34 12.35 -30.26
N HIS A 215 -26.17 12.94 -29.99
CA HIS A 215 -25.27 12.49 -28.95
C HIS A 215 -25.48 13.19 -27.59
N ASN A 216 -26.37 14.18 -27.54
CA ASN A 216 -26.58 14.99 -26.33
C ASN A 216 -27.12 14.19 -25.15
N ASN A 217 -27.86 13.08 -25.42
CA ASN A 217 -28.50 12.26 -24.39
C ASN A 217 -27.63 11.07 -23.94
N TYR A 218 -26.47 10.80 -24.54
CA TYR A 218 -25.74 9.58 -24.28
C TYR A 218 -25.40 9.33 -22.81
N ALA A 219 -25.01 10.36 -22.07
CA ALA A 219 -24.74 10.23 -20.63
C ALA A 219 -26.06 10.03 -19.83
N VAL A 220 -27.14 10.74 -20.20
CA VAL A 220 -28.44 10.59 -19.57
C VAL A 220 -28.98 9.18 -19.79
N ASP A 221 -28.90 8.67 -21.01
CA ASP A 221 -29.36 7.32 -21.38
C ASP A 221 -28.57 6.24 -20.62
N TYR A 222 -27.28 6.41 -20.44
CA TYR A 222 -26.46 5.49 -19.64
C TYR A 222 -26.90 5.50 -18.17
N ILE A 223 -27.08 6.67 -17.58
CA ILE A 223 -27.46 6.84 -16.16
C ILE A 223 -28.84 6.24 -15.92
N GLN A 224 -29.79 6.46 -16.84
CA GLN A 224 -31.16 5.91 -16.75
C GLN A 224 -31.16 4.39 -16.94
N ALA A 225 -30.42 3.88 -17.94
CA ALA A 225 -30.28 2.44 -18.17
C ALA A 225 -29.64 1.75 -16.94
N THR A 226 -28.65 2.37 -16.29
CA THR A 226 -28.07 1.88 -15.04
C THR A 226 -29.15 1.74 -13.95
N ARG A 227 -29.96 2.74 -13.71
CA ARG A 227 -31.08 2.67 -12.72
C ARG A 227 -32.06 1.54 -13.06
N TRP A 228 -32.43 1.42 -14.34
CA TRP A 228 -33.35 0.39 -14.80
C TRP A 228 -32.74 -1.02 -14.58
N ILE A 229 -31.47 -1.25 -14.95
CA ILE A 229 -30.77 -2.53 -14.75
C ILE A 229 -30.80 -2.91 -13.26
N LYS A 230 -30.46 -1.98 -12.38
CA LYS A 230 -30.44 -2.23 -10.94
C LYS A 230 -31.81 -2.55 -10.34
N ALA A 231 -32.86 -2.00 -10.92
CA ALA A 231 -34.25 -2.24 -10.48
C ALA A 231 -34.86 -3.52 -11.04
N ASN A 232 -34.48 -3.93 -12.27
CA ASN A 232 -35.18 -4.98 -13.01
C ASN A 232 -34.39 -6.26 -13.24
N LEU A 233 -33.05 -6.22 -13.16
CA LEU A 233 -32.16 -7.38 -13.33
C LEU A 233 -31.50 -7.74 -11.99
N PRO A 234 -32.15 -8.61 -11.18
CA PRO A 234 -31.69 -8.89 -9.81
C PRO A 234 -30.23 -9.39 -9.75
N HIS A 235 -29.46 -8.83 -8.82
CA HIS A 235 -28.06 -9.15 -8.52
C HIS A 235 -27.05 -8.71 -9.59
N ALA A 236 -27.44 -8.38 -10.82
CA ALA A 236 -26.54 -7.91 -11.86
C ALA A 236 -25.78 -6.64 -11.44
N LYS A 237 -24.55 -6.51 -11.95
CA LYS A 237 -23.68 -5.36 -11.74
C LYS A 237 -23.65 -4.47 -12.99
N VAL A 238 -23.19 -3.24 -12.83
CA VAL A 238 -23.04 -2.28 -13.95
C VAL A 238 -21.62 -1.73 -13.96
N SER A 239 -21.00 -1.74 -15.14
CA SER A 239 -19.67 -1.24 -15.43
C SER A 239 -19.67 -0.33 -16.67
N GLY A 240 -18.52 0.24 -17.00
CA GLY A 240 -18.28 0.96 -18.24
C GLY A 240 -16.90 1.60 -18.35
N GLY A 241 -16.48 1.86 -19.57
CA GLY A 241 -15.24 2.57 -19.87
C GLY A 241 -15.40 4.08 -19.71
N VAL A 242 -15.11 4.62 -18.52
CA VAL A 242 -15.38 6.02 -18.15
C VAL A 242 -14.63 7.01 -19.04
N SER A 243 -13.40 6.70 -19.46
CA SER A 243 -12.61 7.57 -20.32
C SER A 243 -13.27 7.88 -21.67
N ASN A 244 -14.22 7.05 -22.14
CA ASN A 244 -14.94 7.23 -23.40
C ASN A 244 -15.82 8.49 -23.42
N ILE A 245 -16.39 8.86 -22.26
CA ILE A 245 -17.34 9.99 -22.15
C ILE A 245 -16.72 11.32 -22.63
N SER A 246 -15.43 11.51 -22.47
CA SER A 246 -14.72 12.75 -22.68
C SER A 246 -13.79 12.78 -23.90
N PHE A 247 -13.94 11.87 -24.86
CA PHE A 247 -13.06 11.84 -26.04
C PHE A 247 -13.07 13.12 -26.88
N SER A 248 -14.18 13.86 -26.89
CA SER A 248 -14.29 15.18 -27.54
C SER A 248 -13.31 16.22 -27.00
N PHE A 249 -12.85 16.06 -25.74
CA PHE A 249 -11.91 16.97 -25.07
C PHE A 249 -10.48 16.41 -24.98
N ARG A 250 -10.07 15.53 -25.88
CA ARG A 250 -8.66 15.06 -25.92
C ARG A 250 -7.70 16.24 -26.00
N GLY A 251 -6.69 16.26 -25.11
CA GLY A 251 -5.72 17.35 -24.98
C GLY A 251 -6.09 18.45 -23.99
N ASN A 252 -7.26 18.37 -23.32
CA ASN A 252 -7.64 19.26 -22.21
C ASN A 252 -7.96 18.40 -20.98
N ASN A 253 -6.92 18.04 -20.22
CA ASN A 253 -7.04 17.11 -19.10
C ASN A 253 -7.97 17.65 -18.00
N LYS A 254 -7.91 18.94 -17.68
CA LYS A 254 -8.74 19.54 -16.62
C LYS A 254 -10.25 19.41 -16.90
N VAL A 255 -10.66 19.67 -18.13
CA VAL A 255 -12.07 19.47 -18.54
C VAL A 255 -12.43 17.99 -18.52
N ARG A 256 -11.52 17.12 -18.99
CA ARG A 256 -11.77 15.67 -19.00
C ARG A 256 -11.92 15.10 -17.59
N GLU A 257 -11.08 15.51 -16.67
CA GLU A 257 -11.13 15.14 -15.27
C GLU A 257 -12.48 15.53 -14.64
N ALA A 258 -12.89 16.77 -14.85
CA ALA A 258 -14.18 17.26 -14.39
C ALA A 258 -15.36 16.48 -14.99
N ILE A 259 -15.31 16.14 -16.29
CA ILE A 259 -16.32 15.29 -16.95
C ILE A 259 -16.36 13.89 -16.33
N HIS A 260 -15.21 13.23 -16.13
CA HIS A 260 -15.16 11.89 -15.53
C HIS A 260 -15.74 11.89 -14.12
N SER A 261 -15.35 12.85 -13.29
CA SER A 261 -15.77 12.94 -11.91
C SER A 261 -17.26 13.28 -11.77
N ALA A 262 -17.76 14.23 -12.53
CA ALA A 262 -19.19 14.57 -12.54
C ALA A 262 -20.03 13.42 -13.11
N PHE A 263 -19.59 12.76 -14.17
CA PHE A 263 -20.28 11.58 -14.71
C PHE A 263 -20.35 10.46 -13.68
N LEU A 264 -19.23 10.10 -13.05
CA LEU A 264 -19.17 9.06 -12.01
C LEU A 264 -20.07 9.39 -10.82
N TYR A 265 -20.09 10.66 -10.39
CA TYR A 265 -20.99 11.09 -9.31
C TYR A 265 -22.46 10.72 -9.60
N HIS A 266 -22.95 11.02 -10.80
CA HIS A 266 -24.33 10.71 -11.20
C HIS A 266 -24.55 9.23 -11.51
N ALA A 267 -23.57 8.55 -12.12
CA ALA A 267 -23.67 7.14 -12.48
C ALA A 267 -23.61 6.22 -11.25
N ILE A 268 -22.74 6.52 -10.27
CA ILE A 268 -22.68 5.79 -8.99
C ILE A 268 -23.98 5.99 -8.19
N ALA A 269 -24.49 7.21 -8.14
CA ALA A 269 -25.80 7.50 -7.51
C ALA A 269 -26.96 6.77 -8.21
N ALA A 270 -26.82 6.43 -9.50
CA ALA A 270 -27.76 5.61 -10.25
C ALA A 270 -27.59 4.10 -10.03
N GLY A 271 -26.49 3.66 -9.37
CA GLY A 271 -26.21 2.27 -9.06
C GLY A 271 -25.08 1.63 -9.89
N MET A 272 -24.22 2.40 -10.56
CA MET A 272 -23.01 1.90 -11.21
C MET A 272 -22.06 1.28 -10.16
N ASP A 273 -21.71 0.02 -10.34
CA ASP A 273 -20.94 -0.75 -9.36
C ASP A 273 -19.44 -0.61 -9.54
N MET A 274 -18.97 -0.43 -10.79
CA MET A 274 -17.56 -0.37 -11.14
C MET A 274 -17.32 0.42 -12.42
N GLY A 275 -16.06 0.79 -12.70
CA GLY A 275 -15.71 1.45 -13.96
C GLY A 275 -14.23 1.31 -14.29
N ILE A 276 -13.98 1.20 -15.59
CA ILE A 276 -12.64 1.17 -16.16
C ILE A 276 -12.20 2.61 -16.34
N VAL A 277 -11.20 3.04 -15.54
CA VAL A 277 -10.80 4.44 -15.47
C VAL A 277 -9.35 4.59 -15.06
N ASN A 278 -8.71 5.66 -15.50
CA ASN A 278 -7.42 6.08 -14.96
C ASN A 278 -7.63 6.79 -13.61
N ALA A 279 -7.27 6.13 -12.52
CA ALA A 279 -7.37 6.69 -11.16
C ALA A 279 -6.70 8.08 -11.00
N GLY A 280 -5.65 8.36 -11.78
CA GLY A 280 -4.98 9.66 -11.81
C GLY A 280 -5.69 10.74 -12.65
N MET A 281 -6.91 10.49 -13.12
CA MET A 281 -7.73 11.44 -13.89
C MET A 281 -9.15 11.58 -13.30
N LEU A 282 -9.26 11.53 -11.98
CA LEU A 282 -10.51 11.76 -11.24
C LEU A 282 -10.30 12.89 -10.23
N GLU A 283 -11.15 13.89 -10.26
CA GLU A 283 -11.23 14.99 -9.31
C GLU A 283 -12.39 14.76 -8.33
N VAL A 284 -12.29 15.22 -7.10
CA VAL A 284 -13.42 15.14 -6.18
C VAL A 284 -14.53 16.05 -6.69
N TYR A 285 -15.73 15.50 -6.86
CA TYR A 285 -16.86 16.22 -7.46
C TYR A 285 -17.14 17.59 -6.81
N GLU A 286 -17.07 17.68 -5.48
CA GLU A 286 -17.27 18.92 -4.73
C GLU A 286 -16.13 19.93 -4.91
N GLU A 287 -14.94 19.48 -5.32
CA GLU A 287 -13.74 20.31 -5.53
C GLU A 287 -13.64 20.83 -6.97
N ILE A 288 -14.43 20.28 -7.90
CA ILE A 288 -14.52 20.83 -9.25
C ILE A 288 -14.96 22.29 -9.14
N GLU A 289 -14.22 23.18 -9.80
CA GLU A 289 -14.54 24.59 -9.83
C GLU A 289 -16.03 24.80 -10.16
N PRO A 290 -16.79 25.57 -9.37
CA PRO A 290 -18.26 25.63 -9.50
C PRO A 290 -18.76 25.98 -10.89
N GLU A 291 -18.05 26.87 -11.60
CA GLU A 291 -18.39 27.25 -12.98
C GLU A 291 -18.15 26.10 -13.95
N LEU A 292 -16.98 25.43 -13.87
CA LEU A 292 -16.66 24.27 -14.69
C LEU A 292 -17.64 23.13 -14.41
N ARG A 293 -17.96 22.86 -13.14
CA ARG A 293 -18.92 21.83 -12.74
C ARG A 293 -20.30 22.08 -13.35
N ALA A 294 -20.79 23.33 -13.29
CA ALA A 294 -22.08 23.67 -13.86
C ALA A 294 -22.09 23.46 -15.39
N LEU A 295 -21.03 23.86 -16.09
CA LEU A 295 -20.90 23.66 -17.54
C LEU A 295 -20.82 22.17 -17.92
N VAL A 296 -20.06 21.38 -17.16
CA VAL A 296 -19.91 19.93 -17.35
C VAL A 296 -21.25 19.23 -17.11
N GLU A 297 -21.98 19.58 -16.04
CA GLU A 297 -23.31 19.02 -15.77
C GLU A 297 -24.36 19.42 -16.80
N ASP A 298 -24.30 20.65 -17.32
CA ASP A 298 -25.17 21.09 -18.41
C ASP A 298 -25.03 20.16 -19.64
N VAL A 299 -23.79 19.72 -19.94
CA VAL A 299 -23.49 18.76 -21.01
C VAL A 299 -23.94 17.34 -20.64
N LEU A 300 -23.50 16.81 -19.48
CA LEU A 300 -23.77 15.43 -19.06
C LEU A 300 -25.25 15.15 -18.88
N LEU A 301 -26.02 16.10 -18.38
CA LEU A 301 -27.43 15.95 -18.09
C LEU A 301 -28.32 16.57 -19.17
N ASN A 302 -27.71 17.01 -20.28
CA ASN A 302 -28.41 17.67 -21.40
C ASN A 302 -29.40 18.76 -20.95
N ARG A 303 -28.95 19.67 -20.03
CA ARG A 303 -29.83 20.67 -19.41
C ARG A 303 -30.18 21.83 -20.35
N ARG A 304 -29.33 22.02 -21.40
CA ARG A 304 -29.53 23.16 -22.32
C ARG A 304 -28.90 22.88 -23.70
N PRO A 305 -29.46 23.44 -24.77
CA PRO A 305 -29.00 23.18 -26.15
C PRO A 305 -27.58 23.66 -26.44
N ASP A 306 -27.16 24.77 -25.83
CA ASP A 306 -25.82 25.40 -26.03
C ASP A 306 -24.73 24.90 -25.04
N ALA A 307 -25.00 23.82 -24.33
CA ALA A 307 -24.08 23.29 -23.29
C ALA A 307 -22.70 22.94 -23.84
N THR A 308 -22.64 22.29 -24.99
CA THR A 308 -21.38 21.90 -25.65
C THR A 308 -20.52 23.11 -26.01
N GLU A 309 -21.12 24.11 -26.65
CA GLU A 309 -20.43 25.32 -27.09
C GLU A 309 -19.81 26.08 -25.91
N ARG A 310 -20.57 26.23 -24.82
CA ARG A 310 -20.14 26.90 -23.60
C ARG A 310 -18.99 26.17 -22.90
N LEU A 311 -19.04 24.84 -22.84
CA LEU A 311 -17.97 24.06 -22.23
C LEU A 311 -16.69 24.10 -23.09
N VAL A 312 -16.82 24.10 -24.41
CA VAL A 312 -15.67 24.24 -25.34
C VAL A 312 -15.03 25.61 -25.19
N GLU A 313 -15.81 26.70 -25.19
CA GLU A 313 -15.32 28.08 -25.01
C GLU A 313 -14.59 28.23 -23.66
N TYR A 314 -15.17 27.72 -22.57
CA TYR A 314 -14.53 27.70 -21.26
C TYR A 314 -13.22 26.87 -21.25
N GLY A 315 -13.23 25.73 -21.91
CA GLY A 315 -12.05 24.85 -22.02
C GLY A 315 -10.88 25.52 -22.77
N GLU A 316 -11.15 26.43 -23.70
CA GLU A 316 -10.11 27.21 -24.37
C GLU A 316 -9.51 28.31 -23.47
N THR A 317 -10.31 28.91 -22.60
CA THR A 317 -9.79 29.88 -21.61
C THR A 317 -8.85 29.26 -20.61
N LEU A 318 -9.08 28.02 -20.23
CA LEU A 318 -8.21 27.26 -19.31
C LEU A 318 -6.82 26.94 -19.88
N LYS A 319 -6.68 26.84 -21.19
CA LYS A 319 -5.39 26.66 -21.86
C LYS A 319 -4.49 27.91 -21.77
N GLY A 320 -5.07 29.09 -21.53
CA GLY A 320 -4.36 30.38 -21.42
C GLY A 320 -3.96 30.84 -20.03
N ALA A 321 -4.50 30.23 -18.96
CA ALA A 321 -4.39 30.72 -17.59
C ALA A 321 -3.54 29.84 -16.68
N SER A 322 -2.25 29.63 -17.00
CA SER A 322 -1.28 29.19 -16.00
C SER A 322 -0.38 30.37 -15.61
N ARG A 323 -0.79 31.17 -14.63
CA ARG A 323 0.07 31.95 -13.70
C ARG A 323 -0.73 32.84 -12.76
N SER A 324 -0.43 32.66 -11.46
CA SER A 324 -0.60 33.60 -10.34
C SER A 324 -2.01 33.88 -9.79
N SER A 325 -2.25 33.42 -8.55
CA SER A 325 -2.52 34.35 -7.45
C SER A 325 -2.61 33.65 -6.11
N THR A 326 -1.59 33.85 -5.30
CA THR A 326 -1.65 33.57 -3.85
C THR A 326 -2.21 34.85 -3.22
N GLU A 327 -3.48 34.89 -2.92
CA GLU A 327 -4.06 35.94 -2.09
C GLU A 327 -4.38 35.43 -0.69
N LYS A 328 -3.94 36.21 0.29
CA LYS A 328 -4.17 36.03 1.72
C LYS A 328 -5.67 35.96 2.01
N LYS A 329 -6.19 34.79 2.40
CA LYS A 329 -7.48 34.69 3.07
C LYS A 329 -7.31 35.23 4.49
N THR A 330 -7.98 36.34 4.78
CA THR A 330 -8.19 36.91 6.13
C THR A 330 -8.74 35.84 7.08
N GLU A 331 -8.35 35.89 8.36
CA GLU A 331 -8.80 34.97 9.40
C GLU A 331 -10.27 35.22 9.82
N GLU A 332 -11.20 35.15 8.88
CA GLU A 332 -12.64 35.38 9.13
C GLU A 332 -13.23 34.44 10.19
N TRP A 333 -12.67 33.22 10.35
CA TRP A 333 -13.09 32.26 11.37
C TRP A 333 -12.88 32.75 12.83
N ARG A 334 -12.02 33.75 13.03
CA ARG A 334 -11.82 34.36 14.36
C ARG A 334 -13.05 35.15 14.85
N ASN A 335 -13.96 35.48 13.98
CA ASN A 335 -15.20 36.21 14.32
C ASN A 335 -16.30 35.28 14.86
N GLY A 336 -16.12 33.96 14.81
CA GLY A 336 -17.05 32.97 15.36
C GLY A 336 -17.02 32.88 16.89
N THR A 337 -17.96 32.11 17.45
CA THR A 337 -17.99 31.79 18.89
C THR A 337 -16.75 31.05 19.29
N VAL A 338 -16.40 31.03 20.58
CA VAL A 338 -15.20 30.32 21.07
C VAL A 338 -15.29 28.81 20.77
N GLU A 339 -16.49 28.23 20.83
CA GLU A 339 -16.74 26.84 20.51
C GLU A 339 -16.47 26.55 19.01
N GLU A 340 -16.94 27.42 18.13
CA GLU A 340 -16.71 27.34 16.69
C GLU A 340 -15.22 27.54 16.36
N ARG A 341 -14.54 28.45 17.05
CA ARG A 341 -13.09 28.69 16.89
C ARG A 341 -12.28 27.47 17.30
N LEU A 342 -12.60 26.85 18.45
CA LEU A 342 -11.94 25.63 18.91
C LEU A 342 -12.16 24.46 17.94
N ALA A 343 -13.40 24.24 17.48
CA ALA A 343 -13.70 23.20 16.52
C ALA A 343 -12.98 23.45 15.17
N HIS A 344 -12.97 24.69 14.68
CA HIS A 344 -12.26 25.07 13.45
C HIS A 344 -10.74 24.87 13.59
N ALA A 345 -10.15 25.30 14.70
CA ALA A 345 -8.72 25.13 14.99
C ALA A 345 -8.31 23.66 14.95
N LEU A 346 -9.13 22.75 15.50
CA LEU A 346 -8.93 21.31 15.47
C LEU A 346 -9.03 20.76 14.04
N VAL A 347 -10.12 21.06 13.31
CA VAL A 347 -10.34 20.56 11.95
C VAL A 347 -9.26 21.05 10.98
N LYS A 348 -8.74 22.26 11.17
CA LYS A 348 -7.68 22.85 10.31
C LYS A 348 -6.26 22.63 10.82
N GLY A 349 -6.08 22.07 12.01
CA GLY A 349 -4.77 21.84 12.62
C GLY A 349 -4.03 23.14 13.01
N ILE A 350 -4.76 24.21 13.37
CA ILE A 350 -4.21 25.53 13.71
C ILE A 350 -4.03 25.63 15.23
N ASP A 351 -2.80 25.72 15.70
CA ASP A 351 -2.50 25.74 17.14
C ASP A 351 -2.14 27.12 17.71
N THR A 352 -2.08 28.14 16.86
CA THR A 352 -1.60 29.50 17.21
C THR A 352 -2.42 30.18 18.32
N HIS A 353 -3.72 29.94 18.37
CA HIS A 353 -4.64 30.60 19.32
C HIS A 353 -5.28 29.62 20.31
N ILE A 354 -4.93 28.35 20.26
CA ILE A 354 -5.67 27.26 20.93
C ILE A 354 -5.70 27.43 22.46
N GLU A 355 -4.60 27.88 23.09
CA GLU A 355 -4.51 28.05 24.53
C GLU A 355 -5.41 29.23 25.00
N ALA A 356 -5.40 30.35 24.25
CA ALA A 356 -6.24 31.50 24.56
C ALA A 356 -7.74 31.19 24.37
N ASP A 357 -8.09 30.47 23.31
CA ASP A 357 -9.47 30.04 23.04
C ASP A 357 -9.92 28.97 24.05
N ALA A 358 -9.06 28.07 24.47
CA ALA A 358 -9.36 27.09 25.53
C ALA A 358 -9.59 27.77 26.89
N GLU A 359 -8.81 28.81 27.22
CA GLU A 359 -9.00 29.58 28.42
C GLU A 359 -10.33 30.37 28.41
N GLU A 360 -10.63 31.02 27.27
CA GLU A 360 -11.91 31.73 27.09
C GLU A 360 -13.10 30.76 27.24
N ALA A 361 -13.02 29.59 26.64
CA ALA A 361 -14.04 28.56 26.76
C ALA A 361 -14.16 28.05 28.20
N ARG A 362 -13.03 27.87 28.92
CA ARG A 362 -13.01 27.44 30.33
C ARG A 362 -13.73 28.42 31.22
N VAL A 363 -13.44 29.70 31.04
CA VAL A 363 -14.11 30.79 31.83
C VAL A 363 -15.61 30.83 31.50
N LYS A 364 -15.98 30.69 30.22
CA LYS A 364 -17.37 30.71 29.73
C LYS A 364 -18.19 29.52 30.24
N LEU A 365 -17.62 28.33 30.17
CA LEU A 365 -18.29 27.06 30.53
C LEU A 365 -18.15 26.73 32.04
N GLY A 366 -17.29 27.47 32.78
CA GLY A 366 -17.08 27.34 34.19
C GLY A 366 -16.29 26.12 34.65
N ARG A 367 -16.03 25.14 33.74
CA ARG A 367 -15.31 23.90 34.05
C ARG A 367 -14.39 23.45 32.90
N PRO A 368 -13.13 23.10 33.18
CA PRO A 368 -12.19 22.66 32.14
C PRO A 368 -12.65 21.39 31.44
N LEU A 369 -13.29 20.46 32.15
CA LEU A 369 -13.79 19.21 31.54
C LEU A 369 -14.87 19.47 30.49
N LEU A 370 -15.75 20.46 30.66
CA LEU A 370 -16.79 20.81 29.68
C LEU A 370 -16.20 21.38 28.39
N VAL A 371 -14.99 21.96 28.43
CA VAL A 371 -14.29 22.40 27.20
C VAL A 371 -13.81 21.20 26.43
N ILE A 372 -13.32 20.16 27.12
CA ILE A 372 -12.83 18.92 26.47
C ILE A 372 -14.01 18.14 25.92
N GLU A 373 -15.02 17.80 26.73
CA GLU A 373 -16.16 16.99 26.35
C GLU A 373 -17.11 17.68 25.36
N GLY A 374 -17.12 19.02 25.36
CA GLY A 374 -17.92 19.83 24.42
C GLY A 374 -17.17 20.16 23.13
N PRO A 375 -16.70 21.42 22.99
CA PRO A 375 -16.18 21.91 21.69
C PRO A 375 -14.95 21.16 21.17
N LEU A 376 -14.04 20.70 22.05
CA LEU A 376 -12.84 20.01 21.62
C LEU A 376 -13.19 18.60 21.10
N MET A 377 -14.01 17.84 21.81
CA MET A 377 -14.45 16.51 21.34
C MET A 377 -15.37 16.60 20.12
N ALA A 378 -16.22 17.64 20.03
CA ALA A 378 -17.03 17.87 18.83
C ALA A 378 -16.14 18.11 17.60
N GLY A 379 -15.10 18.95 17.73
CA GLY A 379 -14.11 19.17 16.66
C GLY A 379 -13.35 17.89 16.28
N MET A 380 -12.92 17.09 17.25
CA MET A 380 -12.25 15.81 17.00
C MET A 380 -13.20 14.77 16.38
N GLY A 381 -14.47 14.77 16.76
CA GLY A 381 -15.49 13.95 16.11
C GLY A 381 -15.58 14.23 14.60
N VAL A 382 -15.61 15.50 14.21
CA VAL A 382 -15.57 15.92 12.79
C VAL A 382 -14.28 15.44 12.10
N VAL A 383 -13.13 15.56 12.79
CA VAL A 383 -11.83 15.07 12.27
C VAL A 383 -11.90 13.54 12.04
N GLY A 384 -12.43 12.80 13.00
CA GLY A 384 -12.61 11.35 12.90
C GLY A 384 -13.53 10.94 11.75
N ASP A 385 -14.66 11.61 11.58
CA ASP A 385 -15.61 11.37 10.49
C ASP A 385 -14.98 11.68 9.12
N LEU A 386 -14.27 12.79 8.99
CA LEU A 386 -13.58 13.17 7.75
C LEU A 386 -12.45 12.19 7.40
N PHE A 387 -11.71 11.72 8.40
CA PHE A 387 -10.65 10.73 8.22
C PHE A 387 -11.24 9.37 7.83
N GLY A 388 -12.26 8.90 8.54
CA GLY A 388 -12.96 7.64 8.22
C GLY A 388 -13.64 7.65 6.84
N ALA A 389 -14.10 8.83 6.39
CA ALA A 389 -14.66 9.03 5.05
C ALA A 389 -13.60 9.24 3.95
N GLY A 390 -12.30 9.23 4.27
CA GLY A 390 -11.21 9.50 3.34
C GLY A 390 -11.11 10.95 2.84
N LYS A 391 -11.79 11.88 3.53
CA LYS A 391 -11.81 13.33 3.21
C LYS A 391 -10.73 14.13 3.96
N MET A 392 -10.10 13.52 4.95
CA MET A 392 -8.95 14.07 5.69
C MET A 392 -7.83 13.03 5.68
N PHE A 393 -6.57 13.49 5.63
CA PHE A 393 -5.41 12.61 5.55
C PHE A 393 -4.61 12.59 6.85
N LEU A 394 -3.82 11.53 7.05
CA LEU A 394 -3.08 11.30 8.30
C LEU A 394 -2.26 12.52 8.77
N PRO A 395 -1.52 13.26 7.92
CA PRO A 395 -0.80 14.46 8.36
C PRO A 395 -1.70 15.51 9.00
N GLN A 396 -2.93 15.67 8.48
CA GLN A 396 -3.91 16.60 9.01
C GLN A 396 -4.45 16.13 10.37
N VAL A 397 -4.73 14.83 10.51
CA VAL A 397 -5.18 14.23 11.79
C VAL A 397 -4.12 14.41 12.87
N VAL A 398 -2.83 14.17 12.55
CA VAL A 398 -1.72 14.35 13.49
C VAL A 398 -1.56 15.82 13.90
N LYS A 399 -1.79 16.78 12.97
CA LYS A 399 -1.85 18.22 13.30
C LYS A 399 -3.03 18.54 14.23
N SER A 400 -4.22 18.01 13.96
CA SER A 400 -5.39 18.15 14.83
C SER A 400 -5.13 17.59 16.23
N ALA A 401 -4.44 16.46 16.29
CA ALA A 401 -3.99 15.84 17.53
C ALA A 401 -3.07 16.75 18.34
N ARG A 402 -2.13 17.43 17.70
CA ARG A 402 -1.25 18.42 18.34
C ARG A 402 -2.05 19.57 18.93
N VAL A 403 -3.03 20.10 18.18
CA VAL A 403 -3.93 21.15 18.66
C VAL A 403 -4.69 20.68 19.89
N MET A 404 -5.26 19.47 19.87
CA MET A 404 -5.97 18.88 20.99
C MET A 404 -5.06 18.73 22.22
N LYS A 405 -3.85 18.18 22.05
CA LYS A 405 -2.89 18.02 23.16
C LYS A 405 -2.49 19.34 23.79
N LYS A 406 -2.28 20.41 23.00
CA LYS A 406 -1.98 21.74 23.53
C LYS A 406 -3.14 22.31 24.33
N ALA A 407 -4.37 22.17 23.84
CA ALA A 407 -5.56 22.59 24.57
C ALA A 407 -5.70 21.85 25.90
N VAL A 408 -5.56 20.52 25.88
CA VAL A 408 -5.64 19.69 27.09
C VAL A 408 -4.50 20.00 28.05
N ALA A 409 -3.27 20.18 27.59
CA ALA A 409 -2.12 20.55 28.41
C ALA A 409 -2.36 21.89 29.14
N HIS A 410 -2.97 22.88 28.45
CA HIS A 410 -3.37 24.15 29.07
C HIS A 410 -4.45 23.96 30.15
N LEU A 411 -5.42 23.05 29.93
CA LEU A 411 -6.53 22.78 30.82
C LEU A 411 -6.15 21.87 32.01
N THR A 412 -5.11 21.05 31.89
CA THR A 412 -4.70 20.05 32.90
C THR A 412 -4.47 20.62 34.29
N PRO A 413 -3.76 21.74 34.51
CA PRO A 413 -3.59 22.29 35.85
C PRO A 413 -4.92 22.65 36.52
N PHE A 414 -5.89 23.14 35.77
CA PHE A 414 -7.22 23.46 36.27
C PHE A 414 -8.05 22.20 36.57
N MET A 415 -7.84 21.13 35.76
CA MET A 415 -8.47 19.84 36.00
C MET A 415 -7.91 19.17 37.28
N GLU A 416 -6.61 19.25 37.49
CA GLU A 416 -5.96 18.72 38.69
C GLU A 416 -6.45 19.43 39.92
N ALA A 417 -6.51 20.77 39.91
CA ALA A 417 -7.10 21.56 40.98
C ALA A 417 -8.59 21.24 41.23
N GLU A 418 -9.38 21.04 40.15
CA GLU A 418 -10.78 20.59 40.28
C GLU A 418 -10.88 19.16 40.81
N LYS A 419 -9.96 18.25 40.39
CA LYS A 419 -9.90 16.85 40.83
C LYS A 419 -9.54 16.73 42.31
N GLU A 420 -8.60 17.56 42.81
CA GLU A 420 -8.27 17.65 44.24
C GLU A 420 -9.48 18.16 45.05
N ALA A 421 -10.18 19.14 44.52
CA ALA A 421 -11.41 19.64 45.13
C ALA A 421 -12.55 18.60 45.08
N ARG A 422 -12.64 17.77 44.04
CA ARG A 422 -13.66 16.71 43.85
C ARG A 422 -13.29 15.37 44.49
N ALA A 423 -12.00 15.02 44.59
CA ALA A 423 -11.56 13.89 45.40
C ALA A 423 -11.98 14.04 46.86
N ALA A 424 -12.05 15.26 47.34
CA ALA A 424 -12.72 15.60 48.62
C ALA A 424 -14.25 15.40 48.54
N ALA A 425 -14.86 15.28 47.33
CA ALA A 425 -16.32 15.17 47.12
C ALA A 425 -16.80 13.80 46.51
N GLY A 426 -15.91 12.88 46.12
CA GLY A 426 -16.27 11.47 45.85
C GLY A 426 -16.70 11.10 44.42
N GLU A 427 -16.41 11.88 43.37
CA GLU A 427 -16.79 11.60 41.99
C GLU A 427 -15.59 11.27 41.06
N ALA A 428 -15.66 10.16 40.28
CA ALA A 428 -14.61 9.72 39.36
C ALA A 428 -14.99 9.95 37.86
N VAL A 429 -14.05 10.47 37.08
CA VAL A 429 -14.17 10.62 35.60
C VAL A 429 -13.46 9.48 34.89
N LYS A 430 -14.11 8.83 33.90
CA LYS A 430 -13.58 7.66 33.16
C LYS A 430 -13.22 8.02 31.70
N ALA A 431 -11.99 7.65 31.27
CA ALA A 431 -11.64 7.59 29.86
C ALA A 431 -12.47 6.50 29.14
N GLN A 432 -12.58 6.54 27.81
CA GLN A 432 -13.29 5.51 27.03
C GLN A 432 -12.65 4.13 27.14
N GLY A 433 -11.36 4.07 27.44
CA GLY A 433 -10.62 2.84 27.71
C GLY A 433 -9.13 3.15 27.80
N LYS A 434 -8.39 2.21 28.40
CA LYS A 434 -6.94 2.30 28.61
C LYS A 434 -6.23 1.26 27.75
N ILE A 435 -5.27 1.68 26.97
CA ILE A 435 -4.60 0.87 25.94
C ILE A 435 -3.09 0.85 26.18
N VAL A 436 -2.50 -0.32 26.28
CA VAL A 436 -1.04 -0.49 26.31
C VAL A 436 -0.56 -0.79 24.91
N LEU A 437 0.36 0.02 24.37
CA LEU A 437 1.01 -0.17 23.07
C LEU A 437 2.50 -0.47 23.26
N ALA A 438 3.01 -1.45 22.51
CA ALA A 438 4.43 -1.80 22.54
C ALA A 438 4.92 -2.30 21.19
N THR A 439 6.15 -1.95 20.82
CA THR A 439 6.91 -2.70 19.81
C THR A 439 7.59 -3.86 20.50
N VAL A 440 7.34 -5.08 20.01
CA VAL A 440 7.76 -6.32 20.68
C VAL A 440 9.28 -6.46 20.81
N LYS A 441 9.71 -7.37 21.68
CA LYS A 441 11.13 -7.67 21.94
C LYS A 441 11.92 -7.86 20.64
N GLY A 442 13.10 -7.23 20.57
CA GLY A 442 14.03 -7.33 19.46
C GLY A 442 13.71 -6.45 18.25
N ASP A 443 12.60 -5.74 18.24
CA ASP A 443 12.21 -4.82 17.17
C ASP A 443 12.31 -3.36 17.62
N VAL A 444 12.82 -2.51 16.74
CA VAL A 444 13.11 -1.08 17.01
C VAL A 444 12.24 -0.12 16.21
N HIS A 445 11.37 -0.64 15.35
CA HIS A 445 10.57 0.16 14.43
C HIS A 445 9.25 0.57 15.09
N ASP A 446 9.06 1.85 15.31
CA ASP A 446 7.92 2.36 16.09
C ASP A 446 7.09 3.45 15.42
N ILE A 447 7.44 3.93 14.23
CA ILE A 447 6.69 5.00 13.54
C ILE A 447 5.20 4.66 13.44
N GLY A 448 4.86 3.49 12.93
CA GLY A 448 3.47 3.05 12.80
C GLY A 448 2.74 2.94 14.14
N LYS A 449 3.41 2.44 15.19
CA LYS A 449 2.88 2.38 16.56
C LYS A 449 2.61 3.78 17.11
N ASN A 450 3.56 4.71 16.91
CA ASN A 450 3.44 6.10 17.37
C ASN A 450 2.25 6.79 16.72
N ILE A 451 2.06 6.59 15.41
CA ILE A 451 0.90 7.12 14.67
C ILE A 451 -0.41 6.57 15.25
N VAL A 452 -0.52 5.26 15.43
CA VAL A 452 -1.71 4.61 16.01
C VAL A 452 -1.98 5.13 17.42
N GLY A 453 -0.93 5.27 18.24
CA GLY A 453 -1.02 5.82 19.60
C GLY A 453 -1.59 7.24 19.62
N VAL A 454 -1.10 8.10 18.73
CA VAL A 454 -1.61 9.49 18.58
C VAL A 454 -3.08 9.48 18.16
N VAL A 455 -3.46 8.69 17.17
CA VAL A 455 -4.84 8.63 16.67
C VAL A 455 -5.80 8.10 17.73
N LEU A 456 -5.40 7.09 18.51
CA LEU A 456 -6.21 6.58 19.64
C LEU A 456 -6.34 7.60 20.76
N ALA A 457 -5.24 8.27 21.14
CA ALA A 457 -5.27 9.31 22.18
C ALA A 457 -6.19 10.47 21.80
N CYS A 458 -6.24 10.84 20.51
CA CYS A 458 -7.16 11.87 20.00
C CYS A 458 -8.64 11.48 20.09
N ASN A 459 -8.92 10.17 20.16
CA ASN A 459 -10.27 9.64 20.30
C ASN A 459 -10.62 9.28 21.77
N ASN A 460 -10.02 9.99 22.72
CA ASN A 460 -10.28 9.89 24.17
C ASN A 460 -9.94 8.52 24.79
N TYR A 461 -8.96 7.80 24.20
CA TYR A 461 -8.34 6.64 24.85
C TYR A 461 -7.10 7.04 25.62
N GLU A 462 -6.91 6.48 26.80
CA GLU A 462 -5.66 6.63 27.55
C GLU A 462 -4.63 5.66 26.97
N VAL A 463 -3.63 6.17 26.25
CA VAL A 463 -2.59 5.37 25.59
C VAL A 463 -1.33 5.35 26.43
N ILE A 464 -0.90 4.15 26.81
CA ILE A 464 0.36 3.88 27.49
C ILE A 464 1.33 3.31 26.49
N ASP A 465 2.19 4.15 25.94
CA ASP A 465 3.23 3.73 25.01
C ASP A 465 4.46 3.24 25.80
N MET A 466 4.82 1.98 25.60
CA MET A 466 5.97 1.34 26.23
C MET A 466 7.27 1.45 25.41
N GLY A 467 7.21 2.06 24.21
CA GLY A 467 8.38 2.20 23.33
C GLY A 467 8.69 0.92 22.54
N VAL A 468 9.97 0.67 22.31
CA VAL A 468 10.51 -0.41 21.46
C VAL A 468 11.23 -1.48 22.27
N MET A 469 11.45 -2.66 21.64
CA MET A 469 12.18 -3.79 22.25
C MET A 469 11.59 -4.26 23.59
N VAL A 470 10.28 -4.22 23.73
CA VAL A 470 9.62 -4.50 25.01
C VAL A 470 9.40 -6.01 25.20
N PRO A 471 9.99 -6.63 26.25
CA PRO A 471 9.76 -8.04 26.55
C PRO A 471 8.30 -8.32 26.93
N CYS A 472 7.82 -9.52 26.59
CA CYS A 472 6.47 -9.98 26.87
C CYS A 472 6.06 -9.75 28.34
N GLU A 473 6.93 -10.14 29.28
CA GLU A 473 6.66 -10.03 30.72
C GLU A 473 6.36 -8.59 31.12
N LYS A 474 7.13 -7.63 30.61
CA LYS A 474 6.94 -6.21 30.92
C LYS A 474 5.65 -5.66 30.32
N ILE A 475 5.27 -6.11 29.11
CA ILE A 475 4.00 -5.73 28.48
C ILE A 475 2.83 -6.18 29.37
N LEU A 476 2.86 -7.45 29.78
CA LEU A 476 1.78 -8.05 30.57
C LEU A 476 1.72 -7.52 32.01
N GLU A 477 2.86 -7.26 32.64
CA GLU A 477 2.95 -6.61 33.97
C GLU A 477 2.37 -5.19 33.91
N ARG A 478 2.74 -4.40 32.88
CA ARG A 478 2.24 -3.06 32.69
C ARG A 478 0.73 -3.05 32.45
N ALA A 479 0.24 -3.96 31.61
CA ALA A 479 -1.19 -4.06 31.33
C ALA A 479 -2.01 -4.37 32.61
N LYS A 480 -1.47 -5.22 33.51
CA LYS A 480 -2.09 -5.51 34.80
C LYS A 480 -2.03 -4.33 35.76
N ALA A 481 -0.85 -3.70 35.90
CA ALA A 481 -0.63 -2.58 36.81
C ALA A 481 -1.54 -1.40 36.47
N GLU A 482 -1.75 -1.13 35.19
CA GLU A 482 -2.58 -0.02 34.70
C GLU A 482 -4.07 -0.38 34.60
N ASN A 483 -4.46 -1.63 34.84
CA ASN A 483 -5.81 -2.13 34.54
C ASN A 483 -6.21 -1.80 33.08
N ALA A 484 -5.35 -2.14 32.13
CA ALA A 484 -5.60 -1.89 30.71
C ALA A 484 -6.84 -2.64 30.21
N ASP A 485 -7.55 -2.03 29.25
CA ASP A 485 -8.72 -2.61 28.61
C ASP A 485 -8.34 -3.35 27.29
N LEU A 486 -7.14 -3.05 26.74
CA LEU A 486 -6.67 -3.60 25.48
C LEU A 486 -5.13 -3.52 25.40
N ILE A 487 -4.53 -4.47 24.70
CA ILE A 487 -3.10 -4.49 24.37
C ILE A 487 -2.93 -4.39 22.85
N GLY A 488 -2.02 -3.54 22.38
CA GLY A 488 -1.62 -3.45 20.97
C GLY A 488 -0.13 -3.72 20.79
N LEU A 489 0.20 -4.61 19.85
CA LEU A 489 1.56 -5.00 19.52
C LEU A 489 1.93 -4.54 18.12
N SER A 490 3.15 -4.03 17.97
CA SER A 490 3.74 -3.64 16.68
C SER A 490 5.04 -4.37 16.43
N GLY A 491 5.35 -4.60 15.14
CA GLY A 491 6.60 -5.18 14.69
C GLY A 491 6.78 -5.07 13.19
N LEU A 492 8.03 -4.90 12.74
CA LEU A 492 8.38 -4.74 11.33
C LEU A 492 9.20 -5.90 10.77
N ILE A 493 9.99 -6.57 11.59
CA ILE A 493 10.87 -7.65 11.15
C ILE A 493 10.23 -9.03 11.36
N THR A 494 10.67 -10.01 10.58
CA THR A 494 10.11 -11.37 10.65
C THR A 494 10.12 -11.99 12.06
N PRO A 495 11.18 -11.86 12.87
CA PRO A 495 11.18 -12.38 14.23
C PRO A 495 10.13 -11.80 15.16
N SER A 496 9.65 -10.58 14.88
CA SER A 496 8.59 -9.94 15.68
C SER A 496 7.27 -10.71 15.63
N LEU A 497 7.05 -11.45 14.53
CA LEU A 497 5.84 -12.29 14.37
C LEU A 497 5.79 -13.43 15.40
N ASP A 498 6.95 -14.05 15.69
CA ASP A 498 7.04 -15.11 16.69
C ASP A 498 6.89 -14.57 18.12
N GLU A 499 7.43 -13.36 18.38
CA GLU A 499 7.24 -12.67 19.67
C GLU A 499 5.74 -12.34 19.90
N MET A 500 5.01 -11.94 18.85
CA MET A 500 3.55 -11.73 18.96
C MET A 500 2.79 -13.02 19.28
N VAL A 501 3.21 -14.15 18.70
CA VAL A 501 2.66 -15.48 19.03
C VAL A 501 2.97 -15.84 20.49
N HIS A 502 4.20 -15.55 20.94
CA HIS A 502 4.62 -15.77 22.33
C HIS A 502 3.77 -14.95 23.31
N VAL A 503 3.57 -13.65 23.03
CA VAL A 503 2.70 -12.81 23.87
C VAL A 503 1.27 -13.34 23.93
N ALA A 504 0.70 -13.76 22.81
CA ALA A 504 -0.65 -14.34 22.77
C ALA A 504 -0.76 -15.61 23.63
N ARG A 505 0.24 -16.52 23.57
CA ARG A 505 0.32 -17.72 24.42
C ARG A 505 0.43 -17.38 25.90
N GLU A 506 1.26 -16.41 26.24
CA GLU A 506 1.44 -15.97 27.63
C GLU A 506 0.19 -15.26 28.18
N MET A 507 -0.52 -14.49 27.34
CA MET A 507 -1.83 -13.93 27.72
C MET A 507 -2.84 -15.02 28.05
N GLU A 508 -2.92 -16.08 27.22
CA GLU A 508 -3.78 -17.24 27.48
C GLU A 508 -3.38 -17.96 28.77
N ARG A 509 -2.07 -18.30 28.92
CA ARG A 509 -1.54 -18.99 30.09
C ARG A 509 -1.80 -18.21 31.40
N GLN A 510 -1.72 -16.88 31.35
CA GLN A 510 -1.94 -16.02 32.50
C GLN A 510 -3.42 -15.65 32.72
N GLY A 511 -4.33 -16.12 31.86
CA GLY A 511 -5.78 -15.93 31.98
C GLY A 511 -6.27 -14.50 31.70
N PHE A 512 -5.56 -13.75 30.86
CA PHE A 512 -6.01 -12.43 30.42
C PHE A 512 -7.36 -12.53 29.68
N LYS A 513 -8.16 -11.44 29.82
CA LYS A 513 -9.46 -11.32 29.13
C LYS A 513 -9.52 -10.05 28.25
N LEU A 514 -8.36 -9.52 27.89
CA LEU A 514 -8.22 -8.30 27.09
C LEU A 514 -8.16 -8.63 25.60
N PRO A 515 -8.77 -7.84 24.71
CA PRO A 515 -8.52 -7.92 23.29
C PRO A 515 -7.05 -7.62 22.95
N LEU A 516 -6.54 -8.22 21.89
CA LEU A 516 -5.20 -8.05 21.38
C LEU A 516 -5.23 -7.46 19.96
N LEU A 517 -4.64 -6.29 19.75
CA LEU A 517 -4.42 -5.71 18.42
C LEU A 517 -3.03 -6.06 17.90
N ILE A 518 -2.95 -6.41 16.63
CA ILE A 518 -1.70 -6.75 15.93
C ILE A 518 -1.51 -5.78 14.77
N GLY A 519 -0.38 -5.07 14.76
CA GLY A 519 -0.01 -4.12 13.71
C GLY A 519 1.46 -4.20 13.34
N GLY A 520 1.84 -3.50 12.26
CA GLY A 520 3.18 -3.46 11.71
C GLY A 520 3.27 -4.02 10.28
N ALA A 521 4.21 -3.53 9.49
CA ALA A 521 4.24 -3.76 8.03
C ALA A 521 4.46 -5.22 7.62
N THR A 522 5.12 -6.05 8.44
CA THR A 522 5.29 -7.49 8.17
C THR A 522 4.11 -8.33 8.66
N THR A 523 3.22 -7.74 9.46
CA THR A 523 2.02 -8.45 9.91
C THR A 523 0.98 -8.49 8.80
N SER A 524 0.20 -9.55 8.78
CA SER A 524 -0.91 -9.68 7.83
C SER A 524 -2.12 -10.30 8.51
N ARG A 525 -3.29 -10.04 7.93
CA ARG A 525 -4.54 -10.67 8.38
C ARG A 525 -4.45 -12.21 8.34
N ALA A 526 -3.79 -12.76 7.31
CA ALA A 526 -3.57 -14.20 7.18
C ALA A 526 -2.65 -14.74 8.28
N HIS A 527 -1.51 -14.08 8.52
CA HIS A 527 -0.59 -14.49 9.58
C HIS A 527 -1.28 -14.41 10.95
N THR A 528 -1.97 -13.32 11.25
CA THR A 528 -2.70 -13.15 12.52
C THR A 528 -3.75 -14.24 12.70
N ALA A 529 -4.53 -14.56 11.64
CA ALA A 529 -5.57 -15.57 11.67
C ALA A 529 -5.03 -17.00 11.86
N VAL A 530 -3.87 -17.32 11.24
CA VAL A 530 -3.31 -18.69 11.20
C VAL A 530 -2.35 -18.96 12.34
N LYS A 531 -1.50 -17.98 12.71
CA LYS A 531 -0.38 -18.18 13.64
C LYS A 531 -0.60 -17.56 15.02
N ILE A 532 -1.31 -16.43 15.16
CA ILE A 532 -1.46 -15.73 16.45
C ILE A 532 -2.80 -16.07 17.12
N ALA A 533 -3.91 -15.84 16.42
CA ALA A 533 -5.26 -16.01 16.99
C ALA A 533 -5.59 -17.41 17.52
N PRO A 534 -5.03 -18.53 16.99
CA PRO A 534 -5.27 -19.85 17.58
C PRO A 534 -4.72 -20.05 19.00
N HIS A 535 -3.80 -19.19 19.43
CA HIS A 535 -3.13 -19.30 20.71
C HIS A 535 -3.73 -18.43 21.82
N TYR A 536 -4.81 -17.71 21.51
CA TYR A 536 -5.49 -16.86 22.48
C TYR A 536 -7.00 -16.92 22.31
N SER A 537 -7.72 -17.17 23.39
CA SER A 537 -9.18 -17.38 23.38
C SER A 537 -9.99 -16.08 23.20
N GLU A 538 -9.42 -14.94 23.60
CA GLU A 538 -10.02 -13.63 23.43
C GLU A 538 -9.77 -13.05 22.02
N PRO A 539 -10.43 -11.95 21.62
CA PRO A 539 -10.28 -11.39 20.29
C PRO A 539 -8.85 -10.94 19.97
N VAL A 540 -8.31 -11.44 18.86
CA VAL A 540 -7.04 -10.98 18.26
C VAL A 540 -7.35 -10.34 16.92
N VAL A 541 -7.09 -9.05 16.75
CA VAL A 541 -7.51 -8.27 15.59
C VAL A 541 -6.30 -7.65 14.88
N HIS A 542 -6.15 -7.94 13.60
CA HIS A 542 -5.13 -7.30 12.76
C HIS A 542 -5.58 -5.89 12.34
N ILE A 543 -4.75 -4.91 12.59
CA ILE A 543 -4.94 -3.50 12.21
C ILE A 543 -4.08 -3.21 10.98
N VAL A 544 -4.74 -2.94 9.87
CA VAL A 544 -4.07 -2.72 8.57
C VAL A 544 -3.39 -1.34 8.52
N ASP A 545 -4.06 -0.32 9.08
CA ASP A 545 -3.60 1.06 9.09
C ASP A 545 -4.17 1.82 10.31
N ALA A 546 -3.69 3.03 10.55
CA ALA A 546 -4.11 3.83 11.70
C ALA A 546 -5.60 4.21 11.65
N SER A 547 -6.18 4.36 10.45
CA SER A 547 -7.59 4.70 10.28
C SER A 547 -8.54 3.60 10.79
N ARG A 548 -8.07 2.35 10.78
CA ARG A 548 -8.82 1.18 11.25
C ARG A 548 -8.68 0.93 12.75
N ALA A 549 -7.67 1.53 13.40
CA ALA A 549 -7.43 1.31 14.83
C ALA A 549 -8.60 1.79 15.71
N VAL A 550 -9.12 2.99 15.47
CA VAL A 550 -10.21 3.57 16.29
C VAL A 550 -11.53 2.79 16.15
N PRO A 551 -12.06 2.52 14.95
CA PRO A 551 -13.29 1.72 14.82
C PRO A 551 -13.18 0.32 15.42
N ALA A 552 -12.02 -0.35 15.26
CA ALA A 552 -11.78 -1.67 15.85
C ALA A 552 -11.77 -1.61 17.37
N THR A 553 -11.05 -0.64 17.95
CA THR A 553 -10.96 -0.43 19.41
C THR A 553 -12.34 -0.09 20.00
N THR A 554 -13.06 0.84 19.38
CA THR A 554 -14.41 1.21 19.81
C THR A 554 -15.36 0.00 19.81
N SER A 555 -15.30 -0.83 18.73
CA SER A 555 -16.12 -2.04 18.65
C SER A 555 -15.74 -3.08 19.72
N LEU A 556 -14.45 -3.25 20.01
CA LEU A 556 -13.94 -4.21 20.99
C LEU A 556 -14.25 -3.81 22.45
N LEU A 557 -14.35 -2.52 22.73
CA LEU A 557 -14.63 -2.00 24.07
C LEU A 557 -16.12 -1.68 24.28
N SER A 558 -16.94 -1.72 23.23
CA SER A 558 -18.40 -1.51 23.31
C SER A 558 -19.12 -2.75 23.84
N GLU A 559 -19.87 -2.63 24.92
CA GLU A 559 -20.68 -3.75 25.45
C GLU A 559 -21.69 -4.30 24.42
N GLN A 560 -22.28 -3.43 23.61
CA GLN A 560 -23.30 -3.81 22.63
C GLN A 560 -22.68 -4.26 21.29
N GLY A 561 -21.59 -3.61 20.86
CA GLY A 561 -20.93 -3.86 19.56
C GLY A 561 -19.99 -5.07 19.56
N LYS A 562 -19.32 -5.34 20.69
CA LYS A 562 -18.30 -6.40 20.82
C LYS A 562 -18.78 -7.78 20.36
N PRO A 563 -19.95 -8.31 20.76
CA PRO A 563 -20.35 -9.67 20.40
C PRO A 563 -20.47 -9.87 18.88
N ALA A 564 -21.10 -8.91 18.19
CA ALA A 564 -21.29 -8.98 16.74
C ALA A 564 -19.96 -8.83 15.99
N PHE A 565 -19.12 -7.87 16.40
CA PHE A 565 -17.80 -7.65 15.81
C PHE A 565 -16.90 -8.89 15.96
N VAL A 566 -16.84 -9.47 17.16
CA VAL A 566 -16.02 -10.66 17.44
C VAL A 566 -16.52 -11.88 16.68
N ALA A 567 -17.85 -12.08 16.58
CA ALA A 567 -18.42 -13.20 15.84
C ALA A 567 -18.07 -13.13 14.35
N GLN A 568 -18.23 -11.95 13.73
CA GLN A 568 -17.85 -11.72 12.33
C GLN A 568 -16.35 -11.96 12.13
N HIS A 569 -15.51 -11.41 13.00
CA HIS A 569 -14.06 -11.51 12.90
C HIS A 569 -13.55 -12.96 13.03
N ARG A 570 -14.17 -13.75 13.94
CA ARG A 570 -13.87 -15.17 14.09
C ARG A 570 -14.28 -15.99 12.86
N ALA A 571 -15.43 -15.67 12.26
CA ALA A 571 -15.86 -16.32 11.01
C ALA A 571 -14.90 -16.04 9.87
N ASP A 572 -14.48 -14.78 9.71
CA ASP A 572 -13.50 -14.37 8.71
C ASP A 572 -12.16 -15.11 8.89
N TYR A 573 -11.67 -15.18 10.13
CA TYR A 573 -10.42 -15.88 10.42
C TYR A 573 -10.53 -17.41 10.23
N ALA A 574 -11.70 -18.00 10.48
CA ALA A 574 -11.94 -19.41 10.18
C ALA A 574 -11.87 -19.67 8.67
N ALA A 575 -12.48 -18.80 7.85
CA ALA A 575 -12.40 -18.88 6.39
C ALA A 575 -10.95 -18.75 5.89
N ILE A 576 -10.17 -17.80 6.43
CA ILE A 576 -8.75 -17.63 6.09
C ILE A 576 -7.95 -18.89 6.44
N ARG A 577 -8.16 -19.49 7.62
CA ARG A 577 -7.48 -20.74 8.02
C ARG A 577 -7.83 -21.90 7.08
N GLN A 578 -9.09 -22.02 6.70
CA GLN A 578 -9.53 -23.05 5.76
C GLN A 578 -8.87 -22.87 4.38
N ALA A 579 -8.81 -21.64 3.87
CA ALA A 579 -8.14 -21.33 2.62
C ALA A 579 -6.62 -21.56 2.66
N HIS A 580 -6.01 -21.35 3.83
CA HIS A 580 -4.55 -21.56 4.03
C HIS A 580 -4.17 -23.05 4.16
N SER A 581 -5.14 -23.94 4.37
CA SER A 581 -4.95 -25.39 4.35
C SER A 581 -4.90 -25.99 2.94
N ALA A 582 -4.85 -25.15 1.88
CA ALA A 582 -4.73 -25.56 0.48
C ALA A 582 -3.40 -26.27 0.17
N PRO A 583 -3.32 -27.10 -0.90
CA PRO A 583 -2.14 -27.91 -1.20
C PRO A 583 -0.88 -27.06 -1.32
N LYS A 584 0.22 -27.58 -0.75
CA LYS A 584 1.55 -26.97 -0.77
C LYS A 584 2.01 -26.76 -2.22
N LEU A 585 2.72 -25.66 -2.47
CA LEU A 585 3.29 -25.37 -3.78
C LEU A 585 4.25 -26.49 -4.20
N ALA A 586 4.22 -26.88 -5.47
CA ALA A 586 5.18 -27.83 -6.00
C ALA A 586 6.57 -27.17 -6.01
N VAL A 587 7.51 -27.74 -5.26
CA VAL A 587 8.92 -27.35 -5.27
C VAL A 587 9.78 -28.47 -5.81
N VAL A 588 10.92 -28.15 -6.41
CA VAL A 588 11.93 -29.14 -6.83
C VAL A 588 12.88 -29.43 -5.68
N SER A 589 13.53 -30.59 -5.68
CA SER A 589 14.58 -30.89 -4.70
C SER A 589 15.75 -29.90 -4.83
N LEU A 590 16.50 -29.69 -3.75
CA LEU A 590 17.68 -28.82 -3.76
C LEU A 590 18.72 -29.31 -4.79
N ALA A 591 18.89 -30.60 -4.93
CA ALA A 591 19.78 -31.19 -5.93
C ALA A 591 19.38 -30.84 -7.36
N GLU A 592 18.07 -30.83 -7.67
CA GLU A 592 17.56 -30.42 -8.97
C GLU A 592 17.62 -28.89 -9.13
N ALA A 593 17.36 -28.13 -8.10
CA ALA A 593 17.49 -26.68 -8.10
C ALA A 593 18.93 -26.22 -8.39
N ARG A 594 19.93 -26.90 -7.82
CA ARG A 594 21.36 -26.68 -8.11
C ARG A 594 21.73 -26.97 -9.56
N LYS A 595 21.12 -27.97 -10.23
CA LYS A 595 21.31 -28.22 -11.68
C LYS A 595 20.72 -27.09 -12.53
N ARG A 596 19.63 -26.47 -12.07
CA ARG A 596 18.94 -25.37 -12.71
C ARG A 596 19.45 -23.99 -12.24
N ARG A 597 20.69 -23.90 -11.74
CA ARG A 597 21.28 -22.63 -11.33
C ARG A 597 21.35 -21.63 -12.50
N THR A 598 21.52 -20.35 -12.21
CA THR A 598 21.67 -19.30 -13.22
C THR A 598 22.82 -19.64 -14.16
N PRO A 599 22.58 -19.76 -15.50
CA PRO A 599 23.59 -20.18 -16.47
C PRO A 599 24.49 -19.01 -16.87
N ILE A 600 25.37 -18.54 -15.96
CA ILE A 600 26.29 -17.43 -16.23
C ILE A 600 27.49 -17.94 -17.02
N ARG A 601 27.82 -17.23 -18.10
CA ARG A 601 29.06 -17.45 -18.85
C ARG A 601 30.16 -16.55 -18.27
N TRP A 602 30.97 -17.13 -17.41
CA TRP A 602 32.05 -16.42 -16.73
C TRP A 602 33.13 -15.95 -17.69
N ARG A 603 33.46 -14.64 -17.66
CA ARG A 603 34.52 -14.00 -18.43
C ARG A 603 35.28 -13.03 -17.54
N ALA A 604 36.62 -12.95 -17.71
CA ALA A 604 37.42 -12.02 -16.92
C ALA A 604 37.03 -10.54 -17.14
N GLU A 605 36.53 -10.21 -18.34
CA GLU A 605 36.07 -8.86 -18.69
C GLU A 605 34.82 -8.40 -17.91
N ASP A 606 34.02 -9.36 -17.42
CA ASP A 606 32.83 -9.09 -16.61
C ASP A 606 33.14 -8.94 -15.12
N LEU A 607 34.38 -9.19 -14.71
CA LEU A 607 34.85 -9.20 -13.33
C LEU A 607 35.90 -8.10 -13.08
N PRO A 608 35.51 -6.82 -13.07
CA PRO A 608 36.45 -5.75 -12.82
C PRO A 608 37.01 -5.82 -11.40
N ALA A 609 38.31 -5.62 -11.26
CA ALA A 609 38.94 -5.49 -9.96
C ALA A 609 38.66 -4.09 -9.38
N PRO A 610 38.25 -3.98 -8.11
CA PRO A 610 38.06 -2.70 -7.47
C PRO A 610 39.40 -1.93 -7.31
N SER A 611 39.33 -0.60 -7.21
CA SER A 611 40.51 0.27 -7.05
C SER A 611 41.21 0.09 -5.68
N PHE A 612 40.56 -0.56 -4.74
CA PHE A 612 41.07 -0.93 -3.43
C PHE A 612 40.43 -2.20 -2.90
N THR A 613 41.06 -2.87 -1.99
CA THR A 613 40.50 -3.93 -1.15
C THR A 613 40.67 -3.55 0.32
N GLY A 614 39.77 -4.06 1.18
CA GLY A 614 39.74 -3.75 2.62
C GLY A 614 38.57 -2.82 2.98
N VAL A 615 38.61 -2.30 4.21
CA VAL A 615 37.54 -1.51 4.83
C VAL A 615 37.77 -0.02 4.71
N ARG A 616 36.73 0.77 4.48
CA ARG A 616 36.72 2.24 4.59
C ARG A 616 35.61 2.69 5.51
N VAL A 617 35.87 3.69 6.35
CA VAL A 617 34.93 4.23 7.35
C VAL A 617 34.59 5.67 7.02
N LEU A 618 33.33 6.01 7.22
CA LEU A 618 32.74 7.33 6.97
C LEU A 618 32.16 7.85 8.31
N HIS A 619 32.87 8.73 9.01
CA HIS A 619 32.53 9.12 10.38
C HIS A 619 31.46 10.22 10.50
N ASP A 620 31.41 11.19 9.62
CA ASP A 620 30.48 12.32 9.62
C ASP A 620 30.15 12.68 8.17
N PHE A 621 29.36 11.82 7.54
CA PHE A 621 29.04 12.01 6.13
C PHE A 621 28.07 13.20 5.96
N PRO A 622 28.32 14.13 5.01
CA PRO A 622 27.50 15.34 4.87
C PRO A 622 26.04 15.02 4.52
N LEU A 623 25.11 15.34 5.42
CA LEU A 623 23.67 15.16 5.18
C LEU A 623 23.17 15.95 3.96
N ALA A 624 23.78 17.10 3.66
CA ALA A 624 23.45 17.89 2.47
C ALA A 624 23.66 17.11 1.16
N THR A 625 24.71 16.26 1.11
CA THR A 625 24.94 15.37 -0.03
C THR A 625 23.86 14.29 -0.15
N LEU A 626 23.39 13.75 0.97
CA LEU A 626 22.37 12.69 1.01
C LEU A 626 21.02 13.19 0.52
N ARG A 627 20.71 14.47 0.74
CA ARG A 627 19.44 15.08 0.30
C ARG A 627 19.13 14.83 -1.19
N GLU A 628 20.15 14.85 -2.04
CA GLU A 628 20.01 14.66 -3.49
C GLU A 628 19.63 13.23 -3.89
N PHE A 629 19.78 12.26 -2.98
CA PHE A 629 19.50 10.85 -3.19
C PHE A 629 18.22 10.38 -2.49
N ILE A 630 17.45 11.29 -1.88
CA ILE A 630 16.22 10.91 -1.18
C ILE A 630 15.16 10.45 -2.18
N ASP A 631 14.74 9.18 -2.08
CA ASP A 631 13.44 8.75 -2.62
C ASP A 631 12.32 9.21 -1.68
N TRP A 632 11.50 10.12 -2.19
CA TRP A 632 10.39 10.69 -1.43
C TRP A 632 9.13 9.82 -1.45
N THR A 633 9.04 8.84 -2.31
CA THR A 633 7.85 7.97 -2.42
C THR A 633 7.55 7.23 -1.11
N PRO A 634 8.51 6.51 -0.47
CA PRO A 634 8.25 5.86 0.81
C PRO A 634 7.97 6.85 1.96
N PHE A 635 8.50 8.08 1.88
CA PHE A 635 8.16 9.13 2.83
C PHE A 635 6.66 9.44 2.83
N PHE A 636 6.05 9.58 1.66
CA PHE A 636 4.60 9.80 1.55
C PHE A 636 3.80 8.59 2.03
N HIS A 637 4.26 7.38 1.76
CA HIS A 637 3.62 6.15 2.23
C HIS A 637 3.60 6.05 3.77
N THR A 638 4.65 6.50 4.46
CA THR A 638 4.67 6.60 5.94
C THR A 638 3.52 7.45 6.48
N TRP A 639 3.10 8.46 5.73
CA TRP A 639 1.99 9.35 6.05
C TRP A 639 0.65 8.89 5.46
N GLU A 640 0.55 7.64 5.01
CA GLU A 640 -0.63 7.04 4.37
C GLU A 640 -1.10 7.79 3.11
N LEU A 641 -0.23 8.62 2.50
CA LEU A 641 -0.48 9.25 1.22
C LEU A 641 -0.05 8.30 0.10
N LYS A 642 -1.00 7.96 -0.77
CA LYS A 642 -0.79 6.98 -1.86
C LYS A 642 -0.38 7.69 -3.14
N GLY A 643 0.76 7.34 -3.68
CA GLY A 643 1.27 7.88 -4.94
C GLY A 643 2.79 7.91 -4.99
N VAL A 644 3.34 8.10 -6.17
CA VAL A 644 4.79 8.12 -6.44
C VAL A 644 5.26 9.55 -6.65
N TYR A 645 6.36 9.94 -5.99
CA TYR A 645 7.01 11.23 -6.19
C TYR A 645 7.62 11.31 -7.61
N PRO A 646 7.55 12.45 -8.33
CA PRO A 646 6.84 13.68 -7.97
C PRO A 646 5.35 13.71 -8.35
N ARG A 647 4.83 12.67 -9.00
CA ARG A 647 3.44 12.61 -9.50
C ARG A 647 2.38 12.70 -8.41
N ILE A 648 2.71 12.30 -7.17
CA ILE A 648 1.81 12.46 -6.03
C ILE A 648 1.33 13.92 -5.87
N PHE A 649 2.10 14.89 -6.31
CA PHE A 649 1.73 16.30 -6.27
C PHE A 649 0.59 16.66 -7.22
N GLU A 650 0.39 15.87 -8.27
CA GLU A 650 -0.68 16.01 -9.24
C GLU A 650 -1.92 15.22 -8.84
N HIS A 651 -1.85 14.50 -7.70
CA HIS A 651 -2.97 13.72 -7.21
C HIS A 651 -4.08 14.63 -6.69
N GLU A 652 -5.28 14.51 -7.25
CA GLU A 652 -6.39 15.46 -7.08
C GLU A 652 -6.83 15.66 -5.64
N THR A 653 -6.93 14.59 -4.86
CA THR A 653 -7.36 14.65 -3.45
C THR A 653 -6.19 14.83 -2.49
N GLN A 654 -5.04 14.23 -2.77
CA GLN A 654 -3.89 14.17 -1.86
C GLN A 654 -2.77 15.13 -2.28
N GLY A 655 -2.74 15.62 -3.52
CA GLY A 655 -1.63 16.40 -4.07
C GLY A 655 -1.34 17.69 -3.32
N SER A 656 -2.38 18.40 -2.88
CA SER A 656 -2.24 19.61 -2.05
C SER A 656 -1.60 19.26 -0.70
N GLN A 657 -2.08 18.19 -0.04
CA GLN A 657 -1.55 17.74 1.23
C GLN A 657 -0.13 17.19 1.09
N ALA A 658 0.15 16.47 0.01
CA ALA A 658 1.50 15.97 -0.29
C ALA A 658 2.49 17.13 -0.52
N ARG A 659 2.09 18.19 -1.26
CA ARG A 659 2.93 19.39 -1.43
C ARG A 659 3.21 20.10 -0.11
N GLN A 660 2.19 20.26 0.72
CA GLN A 660 2.35 20.88 2.03
C GLN A 660 3.31 20.06 2.92
N LEU A 661 3.08 18.74 3.01
CA LEU A 661 3.91 17.81 3.76
C LEU A 661 5.38 17.83 3.27
N PHE A 662 5.58 17.84 1.95
CA PHE A 662 6.89 17.94 1.33
C PHE A 662 7.61 19.25 1.68
N THR A 663 6.89 20.37 1.67
CA THR A 663 7.43 21.67 2.03
C THR A 663 7.86 21.70 3.50
N GLU A 664 7.04 21.19 4.39
CA GLU A 664 7.32 21.09 5.83
C GLU A 664 8.48 20.12 6.13
N ALA A 665 8.54 18.99 5.43
CA ALA A 665 9.64 18.03 5.53
C ALA A 665 10.97 18.65 5.10
N ASN A 666 11.00 19.39 3.97
CA ASN A 666 12.19 20.07 3.51
C ASN A 666 12.63 21.19 4.47
N ALA A 667 11.68 21.93 5.04
CA ALA A 667 12.00 22.96 6.04
C ALA A 667 12.62 22.33 7.30
N LEU A 668 12.10 21.19 7.78
CA LEU A 668 12.69 20.48 8.91
C LEU A 668 14.07 19.90 8.53
N LEU A 669 14.19 19.34 7.33
CA LEU A 669 15.47 18.81 6.82
C LEU A 669 16.55 19.92 6.74
N ASP A 670 16.19 21.14 6.31
CA ASP A 670 17.09 22.29 6.33
C ASP A 670 17.58 22.58 7.76
N VAL A 671 16.69 22.56 8.74
CA VAL A 671 17.04 22.74 10.17
C VAL A 671 17.95 21.63 10.67
N ILE A 672 17.66 20.37 10.33
CA ILE A 672 18.47 19.21 10.71
C ILE A 672 19.90 19.35 10.14
N ILE A 673 20.03 19.72 8.87
CA ILE A 673 21.32 19.88 8.18
C ILE A 673 22.11 21.06 8.78
N GLN A 674 21.47 22.25 8.88
CA GLN A 674 22.13 23.48 9.35
C GLN A 674 22.62 23.37 10.80
N LYS A 675 21.80 22.77 11.67
CA LYS A 675 22.11 22.61 13.10
C LYS A 675 22.82 21.31 13.42
N LYS A 676 23.11 20.46 12.42
CA LYS A 676 23.72 19.14 12.59
C LYS A 676 23.04 18.30 13.68
N LEU A 677 21.71 18.22 13.62
CA LEU A 677 20.91 17.53 14.63
C LEU A 677 20.99 16.01 14.50
N LEU A 678 21.33 15.51 13.31
CA LEU A 678 21.60 14.10 13.04
C LEU A 678 23.03 13.92 12.54
N THR A 679 23.62 12.75 12.83
CA THR A 679 24.94 12.39 12.33
C THR A 679 24.84 11.13 11.48
N ALA A 680 25.35 11.19 10.24
CA ALA A 680 25.45 10.05 9.34
C ALA A 680 26.83 9.39 9.43
N ARG A 681 26.84 8.07 9.67
CA ARG A 681 28.05 7.24 9.74
C ARG A 681 27.90 6.01 8.87
N GLY A 682 29.04 5.52 8.35
CA GLY A 682 29.00 4.32 7.53
C GLY A 682 30.35 3.61 7.50
N VAL A 683 30.29 2.33 7.16
CA VAL A 683 31.42 1.49 6.85
C VAL A 683 31.10 0.69 5.60
N TYR A 684 32.08 0.50 4.74
CA TYR A 684 31.99 -0.40 3.59
C TYR A 684 33.34 -1.03 3.30
N GLY A 685 33.32 -2.17 2.66
CA GLY A 685 34.52 -2.85 2.26
C GLY A 685 34.35 -3.63 0.96
N LEU A 686 35.44 -3.78 0.23
CA LEU A 686 35.54 -4.56 -0.99
C LEU A 686 36.66 -5.60 -0.79
N PHE A 687 36.36 -6.86 -1.06
CA PHE A 687 37.25 -7.96 -0.79
C PHE A 687 37.23 -9.02 -1.90
N PRO A 688 38.37 -9.72 -2.11
CA PRO A 688 38.40 -10.87 -3.00
C PRO A 688 37.42 -11.96 -2.51
N ALA A 689 36.65 -12.51 -3.43
CA ALA A 689 35.69 -13.55 -3.11
C ALA A 689 35.52 -14.57 -4.23
N ASN A 690 35.06 -15.77 -3.90
CA ASN A 690 34.61 -16.78 -4.86
C ASN A 690 33.42 -17.57 -4.29
N ALA A 691 32.53 -18.01 -5.18
CA ALA A 691 31.44 -18.90 -4.80
C ALA A 691 31.93 -20.35 -4.63
N VAL A 692 31.43 -21.03 -3.60
CA VAL A 692 31.63 -22.44 -3.32
C VAL A 692 30.25 -23.08 -3.07
N GLY A 693 29.69 -23.67 -4.12
CA GLY A 693 28.30 -24.17 -4.07
C GLY A 693 27.30 -23.03 -3.97
N ASP A 694 26.52 -22.99 -2.88
CA ASP A 694 25.59 -21.91 -2.55
C ASP A 694 26.15 -20.93 -1.49
N ASP A 695 27.45 -21.00 -1.20
CA ASP A 695 28.16 -20.10 -0.29
C ASP A 695 29.12 -19.19 -1.04
N VAL A 696 29.54 -18.09 -0.42
CA VAL A 696 30.58 -17.20 -0.91
C VAL A 696 31.68 -17.07 0.15
N GLU A 697 32.89 -17.46 -0.20
CA GLU A 697 34.11 -17.29 0.61
C GLU A 697 34.72 -15.92 0.35
N ILE A 698 35.01 -15.20 1.41
CA ILE A 698 35.71 -13.91 1.39
C ILE A 698 37.13 -14.13 1.87
N TYR A 699 38.08 -13.58 1.14
CA TYR A 699 39.52 -13.76 1.43
C TYR A 699 40.16 -12.50 1.97
N ALA A 700 41.22 -12.72 2.82
CA ALA A 700 42.01 -11.63 3.41
C ALA A 700 42.72 -10.77 2.33
N ASP A 701 43.22 -11.38 1.27
CA ASP A 701 43.96 -10.72 0.19
C ASP A 701 43.76 -11.42 -1.16
N GLU A 702 44.32 -10.83 -2.22
CA GLU A 702 44.26 -11.35 -3.59
C GLU A 702 44.95 -12.72 -3.80
N LYS A 703 45.73 -13.21 -2.81
CA LYS A 703 46.28 -14.57 -2.87
C LYS A 703 45.26 -15.64 -2.60
N ARG A 704 44.08 -15.29 -2.06
CA ARG A 704 42.92 -16.16 -1.82
C ARG A 704 43.22 -17.44 -1.06
N LYS A 705 44.13 -17.36 -0.09
CA LYS A 705 44.55 -18.52 0.74
C LYS A 705 43.82 -18.57 2.07
N GLU A 706 43.57 -17.41 2.66
CA GLU A 706 42.93 -17.27 3.97
C GLU A 706 41.50 -16.78 3.80
N VAL A 707 40.55 -17.59 4.22
CA VAL A 707 39.11 -17.23 4.27
C VAL A 707 38.88 -16.52 5.59
N ILE A 708 38.46 -15.24 5.53
CA ILE A 708 38.19 -14.42 6.71
C ILE A 708 36.73 -14.41 7.09
N GLU A 709 35.84 -14.68 6.12
CA GLU A 709 34.39 -14.76 6.36
C GLU A 709 33.71 -15.61 5.28
N ARG A 710 32.51 -16.09 5.59
CA ARG A 710 31.68 -16.85 4.64
C ARG A 710 30.22 -16.43 4.77
N PHE A 711 29.59 -16.12 3.63
CA PHE A 711 28.15 -15.92 3.53
C PHE A 711 27.46 -17.16 2.99
N HIS A 712 26.37 -17.54 3.62
CA HIS A 712 25.56 -18.69 3.25
C HIS A 712 24.28 -18.23 2.56
N PHE A 713 24.07 -18.67 1.32
CA PHE A 713 22.89 -18.29 0.56
C PHE A 713 21.94 -19.47 0.36
N LEU A 714 20.69 -19.10 0.15
CA LEU A 714 19.61 -20.01 -0.19
C LEU A 714 19.35 -19.98 -1.70
N ARG A 715 18.75 -21.05 -2.23
CA ARG A 715 18.43 -21.20 -3.65
C ARG A 715 16.93 -21.33 -3.84
N GLN A 716 16.38 -20.73 -4.88
CA GLN A 716 14.99 -20.93 -5.28
C GLN A 716 14.72 -22.42 -5.55
N GLN A 717 13.61 -22.94 -5.02
CA GLN A 717 13.11 -24.28 -5.27
C GLN A 717 11.75 -24.28 -5.99
N SER A 718 11.22 -23.13 -6.38
CA SER A 718 9.93 -23.04 -7.08
C SER A 718 9.98 -23.86 -8.38
N ASN A 719 9.02 -24.77 -8.53
CA ASN A 719 8.85 -25.51 -9.79
C ASN A 719 8.10 -24.62 -10.79
N ARG A 720 8.82 -23.70 -11.42
CA ARG A 720 8.29 -22.88 -12.51
C ARG A 720 8.31 -23.70 -13.79
N GLU A 721 7.16 -23.82 -14.44
CA GLU A 721 7.07 -24.43 -15.77
C GLU A 721 7.82 -23.52 -16.76
N GLY A 722 8.87 -24.08 -17.38
CA GLY A 722 9.73 -23.38 -18.32
C GLY A 722 11.21 -23.45 -17.97
N SER A 723 12.06 -22.80 -18.76
CA SER A 723 13.53 -22.81 -18.63
C SER A 723 14.07 -21.80 -17.59
N GLU A 724 13.26 -21.28 -16.67
CA GLU A 724 13.72 -20.32 -15.67
C GLU A 724 14.68 -20.98 -14.66
N PRO A 725 15.84 -20.34 -14.38
CA PRO A 725 16.81 -20.88 -13.44
C PRO A 725 16.31 -20.74 -12.00
N CYS A 726 16.73 -21.67 -11.13
CA CYS A 726 16.61 -21.57 -9.68
C CYS A 726 17.76 -20.74 -9.14
N ARG A 727 17.55 -19.45 -8.92
CA ARG A 727 18.59 -18.46 -8.56
C ARG A 727 19.04 -18.61 -7.12
N SER A 728 20.31 -18.36 -6.88
CA SER A 728 20.92 -18.07 -5.60
C SER A 728 21.80 -16.82 -5.73
N LEU A 729 22.00 -16.04 -4.69
CA LEU A 729 22.92 -14.90 -4.74
C LEU A 729 24.37 -15.36 -5.00
N ALA A 730 24.74 -16.56 -4.54
CA ALA A 730 26.05 -17.17 -4.85
C ALA A 730 26.28 -17.37 -6.37
N ASP A 731 25.22 -17.46 -7.18
CA ASP A 731 25.36 -17.59 -8.63
C ASP A 731 25.99 -16.34 -9.28
N PHE A 732 25.99 -15.20 -8.61
CA PHE A 732 26.51 -13.92 -9.12
C PHE A 732 27.96 -13.60 -8.70
N ILE A 733 28.64 -14.54 -8.07
CA ILE A 733 30.08 -14.51 -7.79
C ILE A 733 30.75 -15.65 -8.50
N ALA A 734 31.91 -15.42 -9.12
CA ALA A 734 32.61 -16.42 -9.90
C ALA A 734 32.92 -17.67 -9.06
N PRO A 735 32.51 -18.89 -9.54
CA PRO A 735 32.80 -20.12 -8.84
C PRO A 735 34.31 -20.33 -8.70
N LYS A 736 34.77 -20.83 -7.54
CA LYS A 736 36.18 -21.09 -7.23
C LYS A 736 36.83 -22.01 -8.25
N GLU A 737 36.08 -22.95 -8.79
CA GLU A 737 36.55 -23.92 -9.79
C GLU A 737 36.94 -23.27 -11.11
N THR A 738 36.41 -22.09 -11.42
CA THR A 738 36.76 -21.37 -12.66
C THR A 738 38.17 -20.80 -12.66
N GLY A 739 38.76 -20.64 -11.47
CA GLY A 739 40.03 -19.97 -11.27
C GLY A 739 40.02 -18.46 -11.55
N LEU A 740 38.85 -17.88 -11.83
CA LEU A 740 38.71 -16.45 -12.08
C LEU A 740 38.67 -15.66 -10.76
N PRO A 741 39.43 -14.55 -10.66
CA PRO A 741 39.33 -13.68 -9.49
C PRO A 741 38.08 -12.83 -9.54
N ASP A 742 37.27 -12.87 -8.47
CA ASP A 742 36.10 -12.02 -8.30
C ASP A 742 36.13 -11.32 -6.94
N HIS A 743 35.23 -10.38 -6.73
CA HIS A 743 35.16 -9.57 -5.53
C HIS A 743 33.70 -9.43 -5.07
N ILE A 744 33.54 -9.27 -3.78
CA ILE A 744 32.27 -8.92 -3.13
C ILE A 744 32.45 -7.67 -2.28
N GLY A 745 31.41 -6.87 -2.16
CA GLY A 745 31.39 -5.75 -1.23
C GLY A 745 30.33 -5.92 -0.15
N GLY A 746 30.52 -5.20 0.95
CA GLY A 746 29.55 -5.08 2.02
C GLY A 746 29.54 -3.68 2.61
N PHE A 747 28.43 -3.30 3.23
CA PHE A 747 28.28 -1.99 3.87
C PHE A 747 27.28 -2.02 5.03
N ALA A 748 27.44 -1.03 5.91
CA ALA A 748 26.44 -0.63 6.89
C ALA A 748 26.52 0.89 7.07
N VAL A 749 25.37 1.55 7.02
CA VAL A 749 25.23 3.02 7.13
C VAL A 749 24.08 3.35 8.07
N THR A 750 24.16 4.53 8.70
CA THR A 750 23.09 5.08 9.53
C THR A 750 23.03 6.60 9.44
N SER A 751 21.86 7.17 9.61
CA SER A 751 21.62 8.59 9.86
C SER A 751 20.89 8.84 11.18
N GLY A 752 20.74 7.82 12.02
CA GLY A 752 19.90 7.85 13.21
C GLY A 752 20.55 8.39 14.49
N PHE A 753 21.88 8.70 14.49
CA PHE A 753 22.50 9.29 15.67
C PHE A 753 22.01 10.73 15.89
N GLY A 754 21.51 11.02 17.08
CA GLY A 754 20.86 12.28 17.45
C GLY A 754 19.33 12.28 17.32
N LEU A 755 18.75 11.29 16.63
CA LEU A 755 17.30 11.24 16.37
C LEU A 755 16.49 11.18 17.66
N LYS A 756 16.88 10.32 18.61
CA LYS A 756 16.17 10.19 19.89
C LYS A 756 16.07 11.52 20.62
N GLN A 757 17.18 12.26 20.75
CA GLN A 757 17.22 13.57 21.41
C GLN A 757 16.34 14.60 20.68
N LEU A 758 16.34 14.57 19.35
CA LEU A 758 15.51 15.44 18.54
C LEU A 758 14.01 15.14 18.75
N CYS A 759 13.61 13.88 18.68
CA CYS A 759 12.23 13.46 18.91
C CYS A 759 11.77 13.77 20.35
N ASP A 760 12.60 13.49 21.37
CA ASP A 760 12.30 13.81 22.77
C ASP A 760 12.08 15.32 22.94
N SER A 761 12.84 16.16 22.25
CA SER A 761 12.68 17.62 22.30
C SER A 761 11.37 18.12 21.70
N TYR A 762 10.83 17.42 20.69
CA TYR A 762 9.51 17.71 20.12
C TYR A 762 8.39 17.17 21.01
N LYS A 763 8.51 15.93 21.49
CA LYS A 763 7.52 15.30 22.40
C LYS A 763 7.34 16.09 23.70
N ALA A 764 8.42 16.68 24.23
CA ALA A 764 8.36 17.57 25.40
C ALA A 764 7.55 18.87 25.16
N LYS A 765 7.33 19.24 23.89
CA LYS A 765 6.51 20.39 23.47
C LYS A 765 5.14 19.95 22.93
N HIS A 766 4.74 18.73 23.15
CA HIS A 766 3.52 18.11 22.58
C HIS A 766 3.47 18.15 21.05
N ASP A 767 4.63 18.13 20.37
CA ASP A 767 4.77 18.19 18.91
C ASP A 767 5.11 16.83 18.33
N ASP A 768 4.16 15.88 18.42
CA ASP A 768 4.30 14.56 17.85
C ASP A 768 4.43 14.61 16.32
N TYR A 769 3.87 15.65 15.66
CA TYR A 769 3.97 15.82 14.24
C TYR A 769 5.42 15.96 13.76
N ASN A 770 6.19 16.87 14.36
CA ASN A 770 7.60 17.03 14.01
C ASN A 770 8.48 15.89 14.53
N ALA A 771 8.08 15.19 15.59
CA ALA A 771 8.76 13.98 16.03
C ALA A 771 8.64 12.85 14.98
N ILE A 772 7.43 12.53 14.51
CA ILE A 772 7.18 11.55 13.44
C ILE A 772 7.86 11.99 12.12
N MET A 773 7.83 13.29 11.81
CA MET A 773 8.49 13.84 10.64
C MET A 773 10.01 13.62 10.69
N ALA A 774 10.63 13.84 11.85
CA ALA A 774 12.07 13.63 12.04
C ALA A 774 12.44 12.14 11.92
N GLU A 775 11.63 11.23 12.47
CA GLU A 775 11.79 9.79 12.32
C GLU A 775 11.74 9.38 10.84
N ALA A 776 10.70 9.82 10.12
CA ALA A 776 10.54 9.52 8.69
C ALA A 776 11.68 10.10 7.84
N LEU A 777 12.16 11.31 8.14
CA LEU A 777 13.30 11.92 7.43
C LEU A 777 14.62 11.19 7.71
N ALA A 778 14.84 10.75 8.94
CA ALA A 778 16.03 9.98 9.29
C ALA A 778 16.08 8.65 8.52
N ASP A 779 14.97 7.95 8.37
CA ASP A 779 14.89 6.74 7.57
C ASP A 779 15.19 7.01 6.09
N ARG A 780 14.63 8.08 5.53
CA ARG A 780 14.94 8.46 4.14
C ARG A 780 16.40 8.85 3.93
N LEU A 781 17.02 9.51 4.90
CA LEU A 781 18.45 9.83 4.86
C LEU A 781 19.33 8.58 4.93
N ALA A 782 18.94 7.55 5.69
CA ALA A 782 19.69 6.29 5.75
C ALA A 782 19.61 5.54 4.40
N GLU A 783 18.43 5.47 3.78
CA GLU A 783 18.28 4.90 2.43
C GLU A 783 19.03 5.73 1.37
N ALA A 784 18.94 7.06 1.42
CA ALA A 784 19.71 7.95 0.55
C ALA A 784 21.21 7.74 0.71
N PHE A 785 21.67 7.44 1.92
CA PHE A 785 23.07 7.13 2.18
C PHE A 785 23.47 5.81 1.50
N ALA A 786 22.64 4.78 1.57
CA ALA A 786 22.90 3.53 0.88
C ALA A 786 22.97 3.72 -0.65
N GLU A 787 22.11 4.57 -1.26
CA GLU A 787 22.18 4.92 -2.68
C GLU A 787 23.43 5.69 -3.04
N CYS A 788 23.72 6.76 -2.30
CA CYS A 788 24.91 7.59 -2.50
C CYS A 788 26.19 6.74 -2.39
N LEU A 789 26.26 5.88 -1.38
CA LEU A 789 27.38 4.98 -1.16
C LEU A 789 27.51 3.94 -2.29
N HIS A 790 26.41 3.38 -2.77
CA HIS A 790 26.42 2.44 -3.89
C HIS A 790 26.95 3.10 -5.17
N LYS A 791 26.53 4.32 -5.49
CA LYS A 791 27.14 5.12 -6.59
C LYS A 791 28.64 5.25 -6.45
N ARG A 792 29.11 5.61 -5.26
CA ARG A 792 30.52 5.73 -4.94
C ARG A 792 31.26 4.41 -5.11
N VAL A 793 30.71 3.32 -4.54
CA VAL A 793 31.30 1.97 -4.62
C VAL A 793 31.43 1.49 -6.05
N ARG A 794 30.43 1.69 -6.92
CA ARG A 794 30.49 1.32 -8.34
C ARG A 794 31.58 2.09 -9.08
N ASN A 795 31.77 3.38 -8.77
CA ASN A 795 32.87 4.17 -9.32
C ASN A 795 34.25 3.65 -8.85
N GLU A 796 34.38 3.32 -7.58
CA GLU A 796 35.59 2.76 -7.00
C GLU A 796 35.85 1.31 -7.48
N TRP A 797 34.81 0.60 -7.90
CA TRP A 797 34.91 -0.71 -8.55
C TRP A 797 35.29 -0.63 -10.03
N GLY A 798 35.23 0.57 -10.63
CA GLY A 798 35.75 0.85 -11.96
C GLY A 798 34.73 0.79 -13.08
N TYR A 799 33.46 0.44 -12.83
CA TYR A 799 32.41 0.38 -13.87
C TYR A 799 31.36 1.49 -13.74
N GLY A 800 31.18 2.10 -12.57
CA GLY A 800 30.12 3.08 -12.34
C GLY A 800 30.26 4.37 -13.14
N SER A 801 31.50 4.86 -13.36
CA SER A 801 31.74 6.11 -14.09
C SER A 801 31.39 6.03 -15.58
N SER A 802 31.29 4.83 -16.14
CA SER A 802 30.90 4.59 -17.55
C SER A 802 29.39 4.46 -17.75
N GLU A 803 28.60 4.36 -16.68
CA GLU A 803 27.15 4.15 -16.75
C GLU A 803 26.38 5.43 -17.13
N GLY A 804 26.90 6.61 -16.79
CA GLY A 804 26.26 7.90 -17.13
C GLY A 804 24.88 8.13 -16.48
N LEU A 805 24.58 7.45 -15.36
CA LEU A 805 23.28 7.42 -14.69
C LEU A 805 23.03 8.68 -13.85
N SER A 806 21.83 9.23 -13.96
CA SER A 806 21.31 10.25 -13.07
C SER A 806 20.97 9.68 -11.66
N ASN A 807 20.72 10.54 -10.69
CA ASN A 807 20.26 10.07 -9.37
C ASN A 807 18.87 9.41 -9.44
N GLU A 808 18.02 9.86 -10.37
CA GLU A 808 16.71 9.26 -10.61
C GLU A 808 16.84 7.83 -11.19
N ASP A 809 17.77 7.62 -12.12
CA ASP A 809 18.06 6.29 -12.66
C ASP A 809 18.58 5.34 -11.56
N LEU A 810 19.34 5.86 -10.59
CA LEU A 810 19.84 5.09 -9.45
C LEU A 810 18.71 4.65 -8.51
N ILE A 811 17.78 5.55 -8.19
CA ILE A 811 16.59 5.26 -7.38
C ILE A 811 15.72 4.20 -8.08
N HIS A 812 15.68 4.20 -9.42
CA HIS A 812 14.97 3.21 -10.22
C HIS A 812 15.78 1.93 -10.53
N GLU A 813 16.90 1.74 -9.83
CA GLU A 813 17.77 0.55 -9.94
C GLU A 813 18.28 0.26 -11.38
N GLN A 814 18.45 1.30 -12.22
CA GLN A 814 18.92 1.18 -13.60
C GLN A 814 20.46 1.10 -13.69
N TYR A 815 21.08 0.40 -12.78
CA TYR A 815 22.53 0.25 -12.68
C TYR A 815 22.96 -1.21 -12.85
N ARG A 816 24.23 -1.41 -13.19
CA ARG A 816 24.88 -2.72 -13.19
C ARG A 816 25.10 -3.20 -11.75
N GLY A 817 24.88 -4.51 -11.52
CA GLY A 817 25.05 -5.11 -10.20
C GLY A 817 23.78 -5.01 -9.35
N ILE A 818 23.88 -5.48 -8.12
CA ILE A 818 22.78 -5.42 -7.13
C ILE A 818 23.32 -5.16 -5.72
N ARG A 819 22.43 -4.71 -4.84
CA ARG A 819 22.69 -4.40 -3.43
C ARG A 819 21.71 -5.16 -2.51
N PRO A 820 21.73 -6.49 -2.49
CA PRO A 820 20.82 -7.26 -1.64
C PRO A 820 21.22 -7.15 -0.16
N ALA A 821 20.23 -7.33 0.73
CA ALA A 821 20.44 -7.27 2.17
C ALA A 821 19.88 -8.53 2.87
N PRO A 822 20.52 -9.01 3.95
CA PRO A 822 19.96 -10.04 4.82
C PRO A 822 18.64 -9.59 5.47
N GLY A 823 17.60 -10.44 5.40
CA GLY A 823 16.23 -10.12 5.82
C GLY A 823 15.31 -9.68 4.67
N TYR A 824 15.81 -9.58 3.44
CA TYR A 824 15.05 -9.21 2.24
C TYR A 824 14.77 -10.43 1.34
N PRO A 825 13.86 -10.31 0.34
CA PRO A 825 13.37 -11.47 -0.43
C PRO A 825 14.42 -12.37 -1.07
N ALA A 826 15.58 -11.84 -1.48
CA ALA A 826 16.66 -12.63 -2.06
C ALA A 826 17.56 -13.33 -1.02
N SER A 827 17.59 -12.82 0.21
CA SER A 827 18.37 -13.33 1.35
C SER A 827 17.54 -13.18 2.64
N PRO A 828 16.50 -13.98 2.85
CA PRO A 828 15.54 -13.76 3.94
C PRO A 828 16.10 -14.04 5.35
N ASP A 829 17.24 -14.72 5.47
CA ASP A 829 17.85 -15.01 6.76
C ASP A 829 18.52 -13.77 7.37
N HIS A 830 17.94 -13.27 8.47
CA HIS A 830 18.49 -12.16 9.21
C HIS A 830 19.84 -12.47 9.90
N THR A 831 20.12 -13.75 10.17
CA THR A 831 21.35 -14.16 10.91
C THR A 831 22.63 -13.90 10.11
N GLU A 832 22.56 -13.76 8.77
CA GLU A 832 23.70 -13.37 7.93
C GLU A 832 24.21 -11.95 8.25
N LYS A 833 23.44 -11.13 8.96
CA LYS A 833 23.95 -9.83 9.47
C LYS A 833 25.09 -10.02 10.49
N ALA A 834 25.12 -11.11 11.24
CA ALA A 834 26.23 -11.39 12.15
C ALA A 834 27.57 -11.49 11.40
N ALA A 835 27.59 -12.20 10.27
CA ALA A 835 28.77 -12.31 9.40
C ALA A 835 29.17 -10.92 8.86
N LEU A 836 28.22 -10.11 8.41
CA LEU A 836 28.47 -8.73 7.92
C LEU A 836 29.05 -7.85 9.04
N TRP A 837 28.51 -7.92 10.27
CA TRP A 837 28.98 -7.17 11.42
C TRP A 837 30.40 -7.55 11.83
N HIS A 838 30.71 -8.84 11.83
CA HIS A 838 32.03 -9.36 12.09
C HIS A 838 33.03 -8.95 10.98
N TRP A 839 32.66 -9.18 9.70
CA TRP A 839 33.51 -8.91 8.54
C TRP A 839 33.98 -7.45 8.45
N LEU A 840 33.04 -6.49 8.65
CA LEU A 840 33.32 -5.06 8.52
C LEU A 840 33.62 -4.37 9.87
N ASP A 841 33.61 -5.11 10.98
CA ASP A 841 33.65 -4.57 12.35
C ASP A 841 32.70 -3.36 12.53
N VAL A 842 31.45 -3.59 12.12
CA VAL A 842 30.45 -2.51 11.98
C VAL A 842 30.27 -1.73 13.28
N ARG A 843 30.22 -2.43 14.43
CA ARG A 843 30.02 -1.80 15.75
C ARG A 843 31.14 -0.83 16.09
N ALA A 844 32.39 -1.25 15.94
CA ALA A 844 33.56 -0.40 16.27
C ALA A 844 33.68 0.77 15.28
N ASN A 845 33.41 0.54 14.01
CA ASN A 845 33.61 1.53 12.95
C ASN A 845 32.49 2.58 12.87
N THR A 846 31.26 2.23 13.25
CA THR A 846 30.09 3.14 13.07
C THR A 846 29.31 3.41 14.35
N GLY A 847 29.37 2.51 15.33
CA GLY A 847 28.50 2.50 16.52
C GLY A 847 27.13 1.88 16.25
N ILE A 848 26.86 1.30 15.06
CA ILE A 848 25.59 0.60 14.79
C ILE A 848 25.63 -0.76 15.49
N GLU A 849 24.62 -1.03 16.31
CA GLU A 849 24.44 -2.31 17.00
C GLU A 849 23.34 -3.13 16.33
N ILE A 850 23.33 -4.44 16.58
CA ILE A 850 22.23 -5.34 16.22
C ILE A 850 21.62 -5.94 17.48
N THR A 851 20.30 -6.08 17.50
CA THR A 851 19.55 -6.73 18.58
C THR A 851 19.68 -8.25 18.50
N GLU A 852 19.15 -8.98 19.50
CA GLU A 852 19.03 -10.46 19.46
C GLU A 852 18.21 -10.96 18.24
N SER A 853 17.36 -10.12 17.69
CA SER A 853 16.56 -10.41 16.48
C SER A 853 17.16 -9.83 15.20
N PHE A 854 18.43 -9.39 15.25
CA PHE A 854 19.16 -8.77 14.13
C PHE A 854 18.52 -7.49 13.56
N ALA A 855 17.70 -6.77 14.34
CA ALA A 855 17.32 -5.40 14.04
C ALA A 855 18.50 -4.47 14.32
N MET A 856 18.70 -3.46 13.47
CA MET A 856 19.80 -2.49 13.61
C MET A 856 19.40 -1.36 14.56
N TRP A 857 20.33 -0.90 15.38
CA TRP A 857 20.15 0.26 16.23
C TRP A 857 21.30 1.28 16.01
N PRO A 858 21.01 2.56 15.67
CA PRO A 858 19.69 3.19 15.51
C PRO A 858 18.83 2.55 14.41
N GLY A 859 17.47 2.69 14.51
CA GLY A 859 16.53 2.12 13.55
C GLY A 859 16.75 2.64 12.13
N SER A 860 17.06 3.94 11.97
CA SER A 860 17.37 4.57 10.69
C SER A 860 18.78 4.15 10.19
N SER A 861 18.92 2.87 9.85
CA SER A 861 20.16 2.22 9.38
C SER A 861 19.86 1.27 8.24
N VAL A 862 20.83 1.14 7.32
CA VAL A 862 20.76 0.23 6.16
C VAL A 862 22.05 -0.56 6.07
N SER A 863 21.98 -1.85 5.78
CA SER A 863 23.15 -2.70 5.54
C SER A 863 22.89 -3.67 4.38
N GLY A 864 23.97 -4.13 3.73
CA GLY A 864 23.82 -5.06 2.62
C GLY A 864 25.13 -5.47 2.00
N LEU A 865 25.02 -6.23 0.92
CA LEU A 865 26.14 -6.75 0.13
C LEU A 865 26.12 -6.11 -1.27
N TYR A 866 27.27 -6.01 -1.92
CA TYR A 866 27.41 -5.53 -3.30
C TYR A 866 27.86 -6.66 -4.21
N PHE A 867 27.12 -6.90 -5.28
CA PHE A 867 27.47 -7.84 -6.36
C PHE A 867 27.64 -7.05 -7.66
N ALA A 868 28.78 -7.21 -8.32
CA ALA A 868 29.17 -6.37 -9.45
C ALA A 868 28.95 -7.01 -10.83
N HIS A 869 28.60 -8.31 -10.88
CA HIS A 869 28.41 -9.02 -12.16
C HIS A 869 27.27 -8.39 -12.99
N PRO A 870 27.41 -8.19 -14.30
CA PRO A 870 26.36 -7.55 -15.13
C PRO A 870 25.04 -8.35 -15.22
N GLU A 871 25.08 -9.67 -14.99
CA GLU A 871 23.88 -10.51 -14.95
C GLU A 871 23.26 -10.60 -13.54
N SER A 872 23.82 -9.93 -12.55
CA SER A 872 23.22 -9.87 -11.20
C SER A 872 21.85 -9.19 -11.26
N ARG A 873 20.86 -9.79 -10.59
CA ARG A 873 19.49 -9.26 -10.52
C ARG A 873 18.82 -9.62 -9.21
N TYR A 874 17.90 -8.79 -8.79
CA TYR A 874 17.05 -9.09 -7.64
C TYR A 874 16.06 -10.22 -7.97
N PHE A 875 15.72 -11.01 -6.96
CA PHE A 875 14.73 -12.07 -7.04
C PHE A 875 14.15 -12.35 -5.66
N SER A 876 12.97 -12.99 -5.62
CA SER A 876 12.42 -13.52 -4.39
C SER A 876 12.78 -15.00 -4.28
N LEU A 877 13.27 -15.42 -3.12
CA LEU A 877 13.58 -16.84 -2.84
C LEU A 877 12.34 -17.71 -3.00
N GLY A 878 11.19 -17.25 -2.52
CA GLY A 878 9.96 -18.02 -2.49
C GLY A 878 9.98 -19.14 -1.44
N LYS A 879 9.30 -20.27 -1.73
CA LYS A 879 9.19 -21.40 -0.81
C LYS A 879 10.35 -22.38 -0.98
N ILE A 880 10.84 -22.90 0.16
CA ILE A 880 11.91 -23.90 0.25
C ILE A 880 11.44 -25.13 1.03
N ASP A 881 12.05 -26.28 0.77
CA ASP A 881 11.68 -27.53 1.40
C ASP A 881 12.74 -28.03 2.42
N ARG A 882 12.43 -29.10 3.13
CA ARG A 882 13.23 -29.70 4.21
C ARG A 882 14.66 -30.03 3.80
N ASP A 883 14.86 -30.47 2.57
CA ASP A 883 16.19 -30.81 2.05
C ASP A 883 17.13 -29.58 2.04
N GLN A 884 16.62 -28.43 1.65
CA GLN A 884 17.42 -27.19 1.69
C GLN A 884 17.62 -26.67 3.10
N VAL A 885 16.59 -26.74 3.95
CA VAL A 885 16.72 -26.32 5.36
C VAL A 885 17.78 -27.15 6.08
N ALA A 886 17.83 -28.49 5.86
CA ALA A 886 18.82 -29.35 6.44
C ALA A 886 20.24 -29.07 5.91
N ASP A 887 20.39 -28.86 4.59
CA ASP A 887 21.67 -28.48 3.96
C ASP A 887 22.15 -27.11 4.48
N TYR A 888 21.26 -26.14 4.60
CA TYR A 888 21.57 -24.80 5.10
C TYR A 888 22.00 -24.82 6.57
N ALA A 889 21.26 -25.56 7.42
CA ALA A 889 21.58 -25.77 8.82
C ALA A 889 22.99 -26.38 8.99
N GLN A 890 23.32 -27.40 8.19
CA GLN A 890 24.64 -28.02 8.18
C GLN A 890 25.74 -27.03 7.74
N ARG A 891 25.52 -26.25 6.69
CA ARG A 891 26.52 -25.28 6.20
C ARG A 891 26.81 -24.17 7.22
N LYS A 892 25.77 -23.74 7.97
CA LYS A 892 25.87 -22.67 9.00
C LYS A 892 26.27 -23.17 10.38
N ASP A 893 26.38 -24.47 10.59
CA ASP A 893 26.55 -25.08 11.92
C ASP A 893 25.45 -24.64 12.91
N MET A 894 24.19 -24.63 12.41
CA MET A 894 23.01 -24.25 13.18
C MET A 894 22.05 -25.44 13.32
N GLY A 895 21.21 -25.41 14.37
CA GLY A 895 20.15 -26.40 14.52
C GLY A 895 19.05 -26.23 13.46
N VAL A 896 18.51 -27.33 12.93
CA VAL A 896 17.42 -27.29 11.94
C VAL A 896 16.22 -26.48 12.45
N SER A 897 15.81 -26.67 13.70
CA SER A 897 14.70 -25.93 14.30
C SER A 897 14.97 -24.42 14.43
N GLU A 898 16.23 -24.04 14.59
CA GLU A 898 16.63 -22.63 14.60
C GLU A 898 16.53 -22.02 13.20
N VAL A 899 17.02 -22.71 12.18
CA VAL A 899 16.85 -22.30 10.77
C VAL A 899 15.38 -22.20 10.38
N GLU A 900 14.55 -23.18 10.77
CA GLU A 900 13.11 -23.15 10.55
C GLU A 900 12.43 -21.94 11.20
N ARG A 901 12.89 -21.52 12.38
CA ARG A 901 12.39 -20.31 13.04
C ARG A 901 12.72 -19.05 12.22
N TRP A 902 13.97 -18.89 11.76
CA TRP A 902 14.37 -17.72 10.99
C TRP A 902 13.75 -17.66 9.59
N LEU A 903 13.46 -18.81 8.97
CA LEU A 903 12.92 -18.94 7.62
C LEU A 903 11.44 -19.30 7.59
N GLY A 904 10.72 -19.16 8.69
CA GLY A 904 9.32 -19.62 8.84
C GLY A 904 8.39 -19.18 7.73
N GLN A 905 8.55 -17.96 7.21
CA GLN A 905 7.76 -17.46 6.08
C GLN A 905 8.11 -18.14 4.74
N ASN A 906 9.30 -18.68 4.60
CA ASN A 906 9.76 -19.31 3.36
C ASN A 906 9.57 -20.83 3.33
N LEU A 907 9.18 -21.46 4.44
CA LEU A 907 8.98 -22.92 4.49
C LEU A 907 7.77 -23.35 3.65
N ASN A 908 7.94 -24.41 2.89
CA ASN A 908 6.87 -25.11 2.15
C ASN A 908 6.21 -26.22 2.98
N TYR A 909 6.50 -26.29 4.28
CA TYR A 909 5.98 -27.26 5.23
C TYR A 909 5.81 -26.63 6.60
N ASP A 910 5.04 -27.26 7.46
CA ASP A 910 4.96 -26.88 8.87
C ASP A 910 6.09 -27.57 9.64
N PRO A 911 6.92 -26.82 10.41
CA PRO A 911 7.90 -27.40 11.30
C PRO A 911 7.23 -28.40 12.26
N ALA A 912 7.90 -29.50 12.53
CA ALA A 912 7.46 -30.39 13.63
C ALA A 912 7.72 -29.61 14.94
N GLY A 913 6.65 -29.29 15.70
CA GLY A 913 6.67 -28.53 16.95
C GLY A 913 7.48 -29.19 18.07
#